data_269be89d7340fab267c64d503c4c7f4e
#
_entry.id   269be89d7340fab267c64d503c4c7f4e
#
_cell.length_a   1.000
_cell.length_b   1.000
_cell.length_c   1.000
_cell.angle_alpha   90.00
_cell.angle_beta   90.00
_cell.angle_gamma   90.00
#
_symmetry.space_group_name_H-M   'P 1'
#
loop_
_entity.id
_entity.type
_entity.pdbx_description
1 polymer ?
#
loop_
_entity_poly.entity_id
_entity_poly.type
_entity_poly.pdbx_seq_one_letter_code
_entity_poly.pdbx_strand_id
1 'polypeptide(L)'
;MINRTCGRILGVMLSGTMLAAMPAAAQKADPAAVKAAATEAQMTDDERIALTRGFSTSSLPGSPAPTESRPGAGFIHGVPRLGVPALFETDASLGVTWIGGVRGSGGTQLPSSVAQAATFDPALVEAGGRMIGGEARAKGFNVMLAGGLNLAREPRNGRTFEYYSEDPLLSGVLGGAAVRGIQANNVISTVKHYALNAQETGRAFLDARIAEDAFRESDLLAFEIAIEQGKPGSVMCAYNKVNGAPACGDPFLLTDVLRRDWGYKGFVMSDWGAVDATEFALAGLDQQSAASIDPQPFLGEPLKAAAASNPAYRKRLGEMTRAILHGIYANGLDSHPAALGTVADPAANEAVALKVAQQGIVLLTNPAGLLPLGGNARTIAVIGGHADTGTLVGGGSSKVMGDKGPTASVPFLRDGNGPFALMLDQEFNRSVPVAAIRTAAGDGATVRYRDGRYPSEAAAAAAKADVAIVFANQYQTEGYDLPDLSLPQGQDALIEAVAAANPNTIVVLQSGGAVAMPWKDKVKAVVAAWYPGARGADAIADVLFGKVNPSGRLPISFPASVDQLPRPKLDGLDTVEPNFVGTGAKGQTLSVNYDIEGSDVGYRWYARQGVKPLFPFGHGLSYTTFAREGLTVARKGAGFVARFTLRNTGTRAGADVAQVYLADAAGKPMRRLAGFARVELAPGEVRNVEVALEPRVIAEWTAGGWDIAAGTYRFVLASDALADGPIAQIRLPHRRIAK
;
A
#
# COMPACT_ATOMS: atom_id res chain seq x y z
N MET A 1 11.29 99.81 -14.22
CA MET A 1 12.78 99.75 -14.01
C MET A 1 13.11 98.65 -13.14
N ILE A 2 14.04 97.84 -13.57
CA ILE A 2 14.75 96.73 -12.84
C ILE A 2 13.99 95.44 -12.64
N ASN A 3 14.19 94.57 -13.64
CA ASN A 3 14.03 93.15 -13.57
C ASN A 3 14.91 92.47 -12.51
N ARG A 4 14.33 91.47 -11.82
CA ARG A 4 15.14 90.41 -11.17
C ARG A 4 14.53 89.05 -11.49
N THR A 5 15.22 88.30 -12.33
CA THR A 5 15.04 86.90 -12.63
C THR A 5 15.47 86.04 -11.41
N CYS A 6 14.60 85.15 -10.96
CA CYS A 6 14.91 84.16 -9.93
C CYS A 6 14.89 82.75 -10.56
N GLY A 7 16.04 82.12 -10.63
CA GLY A 7 16.19 80.73 -11.09
C GLY A 7 15.65 79.74 -10.05
N ARG A 8 14.89 78.78 -10.52
CA ARG A 8 14.43 77.62 -9.74
C ARG A 8 15.45 76.50 -9.88
N ILE A 9 16.06 76.13 -8.77
CA ILE A 9 16.83 74.90 -8.63
C ILE A 9 15.87 73.75 -8.33
N LEU A 10 15.84 72.71 -9.17
CA LEU A 10 15.04 71.48 -8.99
C LEU A 10 15.90 70.53 -8.10
N GLY A 11 15.51 70.39 -6.84
CA GLY A 11 16.07 69.38 -5.93
C GLY A 11 15.39 68.01 -6.16
N VAL A 12 16.15 67.06 -6.63
CA VAL A 12 15.69 65.65 -6.71
C VAL A 12 15.82 65.06 -5.32
N MET A 13 14.72 64.79 -4.65
CA MET A 13 14.69 63.98 -3.42
C MET A 13 14.66 62.49 -3.82
N LEU A 14 15.76 61.75 -3.61
CA LEU A 14 15.77 60.31 -3.58
C LEU A 14 15.06 59.83 -2.31
N SER A 15 13.81 59.39 -2.45
CA SER A 15 13.13 58.63 -1.40
C SER A 15 13.61 57.20 -1.39
N GLY A 16 14.57 56.88 -0.50
CA GLY A 16 14.97 55.52 -0.18
C GLY A 16 13.84 54.80 0.54
N THR A 17 13.12 53.90 -0.18
CA THR A 17 12.21 52.92 0.45
C THR A 17 13.07 51.88 1.20
N MET A 18 13.19 52.01 2.51
CA MET A 18 13.62 50.91 3.37
C MET A 18 12.57 49.80 3.29
N LEU A 19 12.87 48.73 2.56
CA LEU A 19 12.18 47.44 2.75
C LEU A 19 12.53 46.95 4.18
N ALA A 20 11.60 47.11 5.10
CA ALA A 20 11.64 46.43 6.37
C ALA A 20 11.51 44.93 6.07
N ALA A 21 12.60 44.17 6.26
CA ALA A 21 12.53 42.69 6.26
C ALA A 21 11.58 42.31 7.41
N MET A 22 10.41 41.76 7.05
CA MET A 22 9.54 41.09 8.03
C MET A 22 10.37 39.96 8.68
N PRO A 23 10.41 39.84 10.00
CA PRO A 23 11.08 38.74 10.65
C PRO A 23 10.35 37.46 10.21
N ALA A 24 11.10 36.48 9.70
CA ALA A 24 10.60 35.14 9.46
C ALA A 24 9.94 34.67 10.78
N ALA A 25 8.67 34.31 10.73
CA ALA A 25 7.97 33.77 11.88
C ALA A 25 8.80 32.62 12.42
N ALA A 26 9.31 32.76 13.64
CA ALA A 26 10.10 31.74 14.31
C ALA A 26 9.26 30.45 14.32
N GLN A 27 9.66 29.48 13.55
CA GLN A 27 9.01 28.16 13.50
C GLN A 27 9.05 27.61 14.92
N LYS A 28 7.88 27.39 15.55
CA LYS A 28 7.82 26.83 16.90
C LYS A 28 8.67 25.57 16.94
N ALA A 29 9.61 25.49 17.87
CA ALA A 29 10.45 24.32 18.06
C ALA A 29 9.56 23.08 18.23
N ASP A 30 9.88 21.99 17.53
CA ASP A 30 9.20 20.70 17.64
C ASP A 30 9.36 20.15 19.06
N PRO A 31 8.28 20.03 19.87
CA PRO A 31 8.38 19.61 21.27
C PRO A 31 8.98 18.20 21.42
N ALA A 32 8.69 17.28 20.49
CA ALA A 32 9.24 15.93 20.51
C ALA A 32 10.75 15.94 20.25
N ALA A 33 11.22 16.76 19.31
CA ALA A 33 12.66 16.91 19.04
C ALA A 33 13.41 17.54 20.23
N VAL A 34 12.83 18.55 20.89
CA VAL A 34 13.41 19.17 22.09
C VAL A 34 13.53 18.16 23.23
N LYS A 35 12.46 17.39 23.48
CA LYS A 35 12.45 16.33 24.49
C LYS A 35 13.44 15.23 24.17
N ALA A 36 13.51 14.78 22.92
CA ALA A 36 14.44 13.75 22.47
C ALA A 36 15.90 14.16 22.72
N ALA A 37 16.27 15.39 22.39
CA ALA A 37 17.61 15.92 22.64
C ALA A 37 17.95 16.00 24.14
N ALA A 38 17.00 16.46 24.96
CA ALA A 38 17.17 16.56 26.43
C ALA A 38 17.31 15.18 27.09
N THR A 39 16.57 14.18 26.61
CA THR A 39 16.66 12.80 27.12
C THR A 39 17.98 12.16 26.69
N GLU A 40 18.34 12.25 25.40
CA GLU A 40 19.59 11.69 24.86
C GLU A 40 20.82 12.20 25.58
N ALA A 41 20.85 13.49 25.96
CA ALA A 41 21.96 14.10 26.69
C ALA A 41 22.19 13.48 28.10
N GLN A 42 21.21 12.79 28.65
CA GLN A 42 21.29 12.12 29.97
C GLN A 42 21.60 10.62 29.85
N MET A 43 21.67 10.07 28.65
CA MET A 43 21.86 8.63 28.44
C MET A 43 23.31 8.23 28.50
N THR A 44 23.55 7.05 29.05
CA THR A 44 24.80 6.32 28.87
C THR A 44 24.90 5.71 27.48
N ASP A 45 26.09 5.26 27.07
CA ASP A 45 26.24 4.60 25.78
C ASP A 45 25.49 3.27 25.74
N ASP A 46 25.43 2.52 26.82
CA ASP A 46 24.67 1.27 26.89
C ASP A 46 23.17 1.51 26.66
N GLU A 47 22.64 2.59 27.20
CA GLU A 47 21.25 2.96 27.00
C GLU A 47 20.97 3.44 25.56
N ARG A 48 21.93 4.14 24.92
CA ARG A 48 21.81 4.48 23.51
C ARG A 48 21.80 3.23 22.62
N ILE A 49 22.71 2.30 22.90
CA ILE A 49 22.82 1.02 22.20
C ILE A 49 21.57 0.13 22.41
N ALA A 50 20.97 0.19 23.61
CA ALA A 50 19.72 -0.54 23.86
C ALA A 50 18.58 -0.13 22.94
N LEU A 51 18.54 1.12 22.48
CA LEU A 51 17.55 1.63 21.54
C LEU A 51 17.87 1.31 20.07
N THR A 52 19.15 1.14 19.73
CA THR A 52 19.56 0.87 18.32
C THR A 52 19.53 -0.60 17.94
N ARG A 53 19.33 -1.50 18.91
CA ARG A 53 19.35 -2.95 18.73
C ARG A 53 18.02 -3.58 19.08
N GLY A 54 17.35 -4.18 18.10
CA GLY A 54 16.14 -4.97 18.26
C GLY A 54 16.42 -6.47 18.54
N PHE A 55 15.42 -7.14 19.08
CA PHE A 55 15.44 -8.56 19.40
C PHE A 55 14.28 -9.29 18.73
N SER A 56 14.52 -10.54 18.31
CA SER A 56 13.43 -11.42 17.91
C SER A 56 12.58 -11.78 19.13
N THR A 57 11.28 -11.86 18.96
CA THR A 57 10.34 -12.33 19.98
C THR A 57 10.11 -13.84 19.91
N SER A 58 10.63 -14.51 18.88
CA SER A 58 10.70 -15.97 18.78
C SER A 58 12.08 -16.43 19.25
N SER A 59 12.13 -17.41 20.13
CA SER A 59 13.42 -18.00 20.55
C SER A 59 14.07 -18.74 19.38
N LEU A 60 15.28 -18.34 19.04
CA LEU A 60 16.12 -18.95 18.03
C LEU A 60 17.27 -19.72 18.69
N PRO A 61 17.88 -20.73 18.05
CA PRO A 61 19.07 -21.41 18.58
C PRO A 61 20.16 -20.38 18.93
N GLY A 62 20.58 -20.37 20.20
CA GLY A 62 21.59 -19.42 20.71
C GLY A 62 21.13 -18.00 20.97
N SER A 63 19.86 -17.68 20.70
CA SER A 63 19.27 -16.35 20.93
C SER A 63 17.84 -16.48 21.49
N PRO A 64 17.70 -16.65 22.81
CA PRO A 64 16.38 -16.70 23.44
C PRO A 64 15.68 -15.35 23.34
N ALA A 65 14.35 -15.38 23.18
CA ALA A 65 13.55 -14.17 23.25
C ALA A 65 13.66 -13.50 24.63
N PRO A 66 13.77 -12.16 24.73
CA PRO A 66 13.76 -11.47 26.01
C PRO A 66 12.48 -11.77 26.81
N THR A 67 12.62 -11.92 28.14
CA THR A 67 11.51 -12.30 29.01
C THR A 67 10.39 -11.27 29.06
N GLU A 68 10.71 -9.98 28.82
CA GLU A 68 9.75 -8.90 28.75
C GLU A 68 9.05 -8.82 27.39
N SER A 69 9.57 -9.52 26.37
CA SER A 69 9.00 -9.49 25.02
C SER A 69 7.64 -10.20 24.96
N ARG A 70 6.92 -9.99 23.87
CA ARG A 70 5.63 -10.62 23.57
C ARG A 70 5.71 -11.30 22.22
N PRO A 71 4.97 -12.39 21.99
CA PRO A 71 4.88 -12.97 20.66
C PRO A 71 4.43 -11.93 19.63
N GLY A 72 5.35 -11.48 18.78
CA GLY A 72 5.17 -10.41 17.81
C GLY A 72 6.30 -10.39 16.81
N ALA A 73 6.51 -9.26 16.14
CA ALA A 73 7.57 -9.09 15.15
C ALA A 73 8.93 -8.84 15.79
N GLY A 74 9.00 -7.92 16.76
CA GLY A 74 10.23 -7.53 17.40
C GLY A 74 10.03 -6.89 18.77
N PHE A 75 11.16 -6.69 19.47
CA PHE A 75 11.21 -6.06 20.77
C PHE A 75 12.48 -5.21 20.91
N ILE A 76 12.34 -4.00 21.45
CA ILE A 76 13.45 -3.09 21.77
C ILE A 76 13.34 -2.68 23.24
N HIS A 77 14.44 -2.78 23.97
CA HIS A 77 14.48 -2.35 25.37
C HIS A 77 14.20 -0.85 25.50
N GLY A 78 13.48 -0.48 26.54
CA GLY A 78 13.33 0.91 26.97
C GLY A 78 14.48 1.34 27.89
N VAL A 79 14.37 2.61 28.38
CA VAL A 79 15.26 3.15 29.41
C VAL A 79 14.41 3.64 30.59
N PRO A 80 14.01 2.75 31.51
CA PRO A 80 13.00 3.06 32.54
C PRO A 80 13.38 4.24 33.42
N ARG A 81 14.67 4.41 33.78
CA ARG A 81 15.11 5.53 34.60
C ARG A 81 14.89 6.91 33.96
N LEU A 82 14.77 6.97 32.62
CA LEU A 82 14.50 8.18 31.85
C LEU A 82 13.05 8.24 31.34
N GLY A 83 12.20 7.30 31.75
CA GLY A 83 10.81 7.22 31.29
C GLY A 83 10.66 6.87 29.80
N VAL A 84 11.67 6.25 29.18
CA VAL A 84 11.60 5.78 27.80
C VAL A 84 11.01 4.38 27.78
N PRO A 85 9.82 4.17 27.16
CA PRO A 85 9.18 2.86 27.14
C PRO A 85 9.92 1.89 26.21
N ALA A 86 9.77 0.60 26.46
CA ALA A 86 10.14 -0.45 25.51
C ALA A 86 9.22 -0.42 24.28
N LEU A 87 9.74 -0.85 23.13
CA LEU A 87 8.95 -1.00 21.90
C LEU A 87 8.59 -2.46 21.69
N PHE A 88 7.31 -2.70 21.43
CA PHE A 88 6.71 -4.00 21.13
C PHE A 88 6.14 -3.94 19.71
N GLU A 89 6.76 -4.68 18.79
CA GLU A 89 6.47 -4.60 17.37
C GLU A 89 5.53 -5.72 16.92
N THR A 90 4.57 -5.39 16.06
CA THR A 90 3.71 -6.35 15.36
C THR A 90 3.65 -6.04 13.87
N ASP A 91 3.62 -7.06 13.01
CA ASP A 91 3.10 -6.93 11.65
C ASP A 91 1.55 -6.80 11.76
N ALA A 92 0.77 -6.28 10.89
CA ALA A 92 1.07 -5.83 9.56
C ALA A 92 0.02 -4.79 9.11
N SER A 93 0.02 -4.44 7.82
CA SER A 93 -0.93 -3.47 7.23
C SER A 93 -2.40 -3.94 7.22
N LEU A 94 -2.66 -5.21 7.48
CA LEU A 94 -3.99 -5.83 7.42
C LEU A 94 -4.57 -6.12 8.81
N GLY A 95 -3.82 -5.89 9.88
CA GLY A 95 -4.19 -6.18 11.25
C GLY A 95 -3.03 -6.75 12.07
N VAL A 96 -3.31 -7.21 13.28
CA VAL A 96 -2.30 -7.87 14.12
C VAL A 96 -2.02 -9.26 13.59
N THR A 97 -0.74 -9.54 13.30
CA THR A 97 -0.29 -10.80 12.69
C THR A 97 -0.67 -12.03 13.52
N TRP A 98 -0.99 -13.11 12.80
CA TRP A 98 -1.12 -14.44 13.33
C TRP A 98 -0.37 -15.44 12.45
N ILE A 99 0.59 -16.16 13.01
CA ILE A 99 1.38 -17.16 12.29
C ILE A 99 1.41 -18.42 13.16
N GLY A 100 0.50 -19.35 12.92
CA GLY A 100 0.42 -20.63 13.60
C GLY A 100 0.37 -20.54 15.14
N GLY A 101 -0.05 -19.39 15.70
CA GLY A 101 0.02 -19.13 17.15
C GLY A 101 1.43 -18.87 17.70
N VAL A 102 2.47 -18.92 16.85
CA VAL A 102 3.87 -18.70 17.24
C VAL A 102 4.21 -17.21 17.23
N ARG A 103 3.67 -16.45 16.29
CA ARG A 103 3.92 -15.02 16.13
C ARG A 103 2.60 -14.25 16.13
N GLY A 104 2.47 -13.33 17.08
CA GLY A 104 1.26 -12.51 17.24
C GLY A 104 0.10 -13.27 17.88
N SER A 105 -0.97 -12.56 18.12
CA SER A 105 -2.20 -13.07 18.75
C SER A 105 -3.40 -13.04 17.82
N GLY A 106 -3.20 -12.68 16.55
CA GLY A 106 -4.28 -12.48 15.61
C GLY A 106 -5.09 -11.22 15.87
N GLY A 107 -6.04 -10.95 15.00
CA GLY A 107 -6.91 -9.78 15.09
C GLY A 107 -7.98 -9.79 14.01
N THR A 108 -8.76 -8.71 13.95
CA THR A 108 -9.73 -8.51 12.89
C THR A 108 -9.01 -8.20 11.59
N GLN A 109 -9.06 -9.12 10.64
CA GLN A 109 -8.41 -8.96 9.34
C GLN A 109 -9.14 -7.92 8.48
N LEU A 110 -8.45 -6.83 8.12
CA LEU A 110 -8.87 -5.97 7.02
C LEU A 110 -8.76 -6.71 5.68
N PRO A 111 -9.53 -6.31 4.67
CA PRO A 111 -9.20 -6.65 3.28
C PRO A 111 -7.77 -6.25 2.93
N SER A 112 -7.17 -6.95 1.97
CA SER A 112 -5.81 -6.66 1.47
C SER A 112 -5.62 -5.18 1.13
N SER A 113 -4.38 -4.67 1.16
CA SER A 113 -4.13 -3.25 0.87
C SER A 113 -4.57 -2.86 -0.53
N VAL A 114 -4.41 -3.77 -1.52
CA VAL A 114 -4.95 -3.56 -2.87
C VAL A 114 -6.48 -3.46 -2.88
N ALA A 115 -7.20 -4.21 -2.01
CA ALA A 115 -8.64 -4.08 -1.85
C ALA A 115 -9.03 -2.76 -1.16
N GLN A 116 -8.24 -2.33 -0.16
CA GLN A 116 -8.41 -1.01 0.46
C GLN A 116 -8.20 0.11 -0.56
N ALA A 117 -7.21 -0.02 -1.44
CA ALA A 117 -6.94 0.95 -2.49
C ALA A 117 -8.05 0.98 -3.55
N ALA A 118 -8.70 -0.14 -3.83
CA ALA A 118 -9.83 -0.21 -4.75
C ALA A 118 -11.04 0.63 -4.27
N THR A 119 -11.09 1.02 -3.00
CA THR A 119 -12.13 1.94 -2.48
C THR A 119 -11.96 3.38 -2.97
N PHE A 120 -10.74 3.82 -3.29
CA PHE A 120 -10.39 5.23 -3.55
C PHE A 120 -10.93 6.18 -2.46
N ASP A 121 -11.01 5.69 -1.22
CA ASP A 121 -11.59 6.41 -0.07
C ASP A 121 -10.57 6.56 1.06
N PRO A 122 -9.81 7.67 1.11
CA PRO A 122 -8.82 7.90 2.17
C PRO A 122 -9.44 7.90 3.58
N ALA A 123 -10.69 8.35 3.73
CA ALA A 123 -11.34 8.38 5.03
C ALA A 123 -11.65 6.96 5.55
N LEU A 124 -12.06 6.06 4.64
CA LEU A 124 -12.30 4.66 5.01
C LEU A 124 -10.99 3.92 5.30
N VAL A 125 -9.92 4.20 4.56
CA VAL A 125 -8.58 3.62 4.84
C VAL A 125 -8.05 4.15 6.18
N GLU A 126 -8.26 5.42 6.53
CA GLU A 126 -7.92 5.96 7.85
C GLU A 126 -8.72 5.28 8.97
N ALA A 127 -10.01 5.01 8.75
CA ALA A 127 -10.83 4.26 9.70
C ALA A 127 -10.32 2.82 9.88
N GLY A 128 -9.89 2.15 8.79
CA GLY A 128 -9.20 0.86 8.84
C GLY A 128 -7.90 0.92 9.66
N GLY A 129 -7.06 1.91 9.41
CA GLY A 129 -5.85 2.15 10.19
C GLY A 129 -6.13 2.39 11.68
N ARG A 130 -7.18 3.15 11.99
CA ARG A 130 -7.63 3.39 13.38
C ARG A 130 -8.07 2.09 14.07
N MET A 131 -8.75 1.23 13.34
CA MET A 131 -9.19 -0.08 13.84
C MET A 131 -7.98 -0.97 14.17
N ILE A 132 -7.07 -1.20 13.21
CA ILE A 132 -5.93 -2.11 13.46
C ILE A 132 -4.95 -1.56 14.48
N GLY A 133 -4.73 -0.24 14.51
CA GLY A 133 -3.90 0.42 15.52
C GLY A 133 -4.48 0.30 16.93
N GLY A 134 -5.82 0.45 17.06
CA GLY A 134 -6.54 0.25 18.32
C GLY A 134 -6.43 -1.19 18.82
N GLU A 135 -6.57 -2.16 17.91
CA GLU A 135 -6.45 -3.58 18.23
C GLU A 135 -5.00 -3.97 18.60
N ALA A 136 -4.00 -3.46 17.87
CA ALA A 136 -2.60 -3.63 18.20
C ALA A 136 -2.28 -3.11 19.62
N ARG A 137 -2.76 -1.90 19.92
CA ARG A 137 -2.59 -1.31 21.25
C ARG A 137 -3.27 -2.14 22.35
N ALA A 138 -4.50 -2.61 22.11
CA ALA A 138 -5.24 -3.47 23.05
C ALA A 138 -4.50 -4.79 23.35
N LYS A 139 -3.74 -5.29 22.39
CA LYS A 139 -2.88 -6.47 22.48
C LYS A 139 -1.48 -6.16 23.02
N GLY A 140 -1.23 -4.90 23.41
CA GLY A 140 -0.01 -4.45 24.07
C GLY A 140 1.14 -4.11 23.12
N PHE A 141 0.89 -3.95 21.83
CA PHE A 141 1.87 -3.46 20.87
C PHE A 141 1.84 -1.93 20.78
N ASN A 142 2.97 -1.31 20.52
CA ASN A 142 3.12 0.13 20.35
C ASN A 142 3.90 0.53 19.09
N VAL A 143 4.32 -0.46 18.30
CA VAL A 143 4.85 -0.26 16.94
C VAL A 143 4.14 -1.25 16.01
N MET A 144 3.63 -0.74 14.89
CA MET A 144 2.99 -1.55 13.86
C MET A 144 3.73 -1.37 12.54
N LEU A 145 4.22 -2.49 11.99
CA LEU A 145 4.98 -2.54 10.73
C LEU A 145 4.00 -2.47 9.56
N ALA A 146 3.32 -1.34 9.44
CA ALA A 146 2.18 -1.13 8.57
C ALA A 146 2.34 0.13 7.72
N GLY A 147 1.92 0.03 6.45
CA GLY A 147 2.05 1.02 5.39
C GLY A 147 2.95 0.49 4.28
N GLY A 148 2.54 -0.60 3.59
CA GLY A 148 3.22 -1.10 2.40
C GLY A 148 3.06 -0.16 1.22
N LEU A 149 4.12 0.52 0.77
CA LEU A 149 4.08 1.61 -0.20
C LEU A 149 4.77 1.31 -1.53
N ASN A 150 5.41 0.14 -1.67
CA ASN A 150 5.99 -0.24 -2.95
C ASN A 150 4.93 -0.25 -4.05
N LEU A 151 5.27 0.22 -5.24
CA LEU A 151 4.34 0.19 -6.36
C LEU A 151 4.23 -1.23 -6.93
N ALA A 152 3.03 -1.59 -7.43
CA ALA A 152 2.81 -2.82 -8.17
C ALA A 152 3.45 -2.73 -9.57
N ARG A 153 4.77 -2.49 -9.61
CA ARG A 153 5.62 -2.36 -10.80
C ARG A 153 5.75 -3.70 -11.52
N GLU A 154 5.89 -4.77 -10.72
CA GLU A 154 5.82 -6.15 -11.17
C GLU A 154 4.52 -6.79 -10.64
N PRO A 155 3.49 -7.00 -11.48
CA PRO A 155 2.20 -7.51 -11.01
C PRO A 155 2.24 -8.96 -10.52
N ARG A 156 3.34 -9.70 -10.79
CA ARG A 156 3.56 -11.05 -10.26
C ARG A 156 4.19 -11.07 -8.88
N ASN A 157 4.58 -9.91 -8.33
CA ASN A 157 5.18 -9.82 -7.00
C ASN A 157 4.30 -10.49 -5.94
N GLY A 158 4.88 -11.42 -5.17
CA GLY A 158 4.19 -12.17 -4.12
C GLY A 158 3.59 -11.31 -3.01
N ARG A 159 4.05 -10.06 -2.86
CA ARG A 159 3.57 -9.09 -1.86
C ARG A 159 2.62 -8.04 -2.43
N THR A 160 2.17 -8.15 -3.68
CA THR A 160 1.23 -7.18 -4.28
C THR A 160 -0.01 -6.97 -3.42
N PHE A 161 -0.52 -8.01 -2.76
CA PHE A 161 -1.72 -7.93 -1.91
C PHE A 161 -1.57 -6.98 -0.72
N GLU A 162 -0.34 -6.74 -0.22
CA GLU A 162 -0.08 -5.83 0.91
C GLU A 162 0.33 -4.41 0.49
N TYR A 163 0.52 -4.16 -0.81
CA TYR A 163 0.78 -2.85 -1.39
C TYR A 163 -0.52 -2.24 -1.93
N TYR A 164 -0.58 -0.90 -2.02
CA TYR A 164 -1.83 -0.23 -2.40
C TYR A 164 -2.07 -0.25 -3.91
N SER A 165 -1.11 0.19 -4.72
CA SER A 165 -1.39 0.49 -6.12
C SER A 165 -0.14 0.47 -7.02
N GLU A 166 -0.34 0.53 -8.33
CA GLU A 166 0.67 0.85 -9.33
C GLU A 166 0.87 2.37 -9.48
N ASP A 167 0.00 3.20 -8.90
CA ASP A 167 0.05 4.66 -8.99
C ASP A 167 0.61 5.30 -7.72
N PRO A 168 1.64 6.18 -7.80
CA PRO A 168 2.26 6.78 -6.64
C PRO A 168 1.35 7.75 -5.86
N LEU A 169 0.45 8.48 -6.52
CA LEU A 169 -0.47 9.38 -5.83
C LEU A 169 -1.48 8.58 -5.00
N LEU A 170 -2.10 7.57 -5.60
CA LEU A 170 -3.07 6.72 -4.90
C LEU A 170 -2.41 6.00 -3.72
N SER A 171 -1.23 5.39 -3.93
CA SER A 171 -0.46 4.70 -2.88
C SER A 171 -0.07 5.65 -1.75
N GLY A 172 0.46 6.83 -2.07
CA GLY A 172 0.91 7.80 -1.08
C GLY A 172 -0.23 8.39 -0.24
N VAL A 173 -1.35 8.75 -0.88
CA VAL A 173 -2.53 9.32 -0.19
C VAL A 173 -3.17 8.29 0.75
N LEU A 174 -3.36 7.06 0.28
CA LEU A 174 -3.98 6.01 1.08
C LEU A 174 -3.05 5.49 2.17
N GLY A 175 -1.76 5.32 1.87
CA GLY A 175 -0.75 4.97 2.88
C GLY A 175 -0.65 6.02 3.98
N GLY A 176 -0.63 7.30 3.61
CA GLY A 176 -0.67 8.42 4.58
C GLY A 176 -1.92 8.41 5.45
N ALA A 177 -3.08 8.07 4.89
CA ALA A 177 -4.33 7.93 5.62
C ALA A 177 -4.27 6.76 6.63
N ALA A 178 -3.78 5.60 6.21
CA ALA A 178 -3.58 4.45 7.11
C ALA A 178 -2.66 4.80 8.28
N VAL A 179 -1.53 5.45 8.01
CA VAL A 179 -0.58 5.91 9.03
C VAL A 179 -1.26 6.82 10.06
N ARG A 180 -2.02 7.83 9.62
CA ARG A 180 -2.78 8.70 10.55
C ARG A 180 -3.74 7.90 11.43
N GLY A 181 -4.45 6.93 10.84
CA GLY A 181 -5.37 6.07 11.56
C GLY A 181 -4.68 5.25 12.65
N ILE A 182 -3.57 4.58 12.33
CA ILE A 182 -2.78 3.77 13.27
C ILE A 182 -2.25 4.66 14.40
N GLN A 183 -1.60 5.76 14.07
CA GLN A 183 -0.93 6.64 15.03
C GLN A 183 -1.91 7.39 15.95
N ALA A 184 -3.17 7.55 15.56
CA ALA A 184 -4.22 8.09 16.43
C ALA A 184 -4.48 7.25 17.70
N ASN A 185 -3.89 6.05 17.79
CA ASN A 185 -3.98 5.16 18.96
C ASN A 185 -2.70 5.16 19.82
N ASN A 186 -1.79 6.10 19.66
CA ASN A 186 -0.46 6.08 20.28
C ASN A 186 0.31 4.79 19.93
N VAL A 187 0.33 4.44 18.66
CA VAL A 187 1.09 3.33 18.06
C VAL A 187 1.92 3.91 16.93
N ILE A 188 3.22 3.68 16.92
CA ILE A 188 4.08 4.07 15.80
C ILE A 188 3.69 3.25 14.58
N SER A 189 3.45 3.91 13.45
CA SER A 189 3.31 3.26 12.15
C SER A 189 4.65 3.29 11.42
N THR A 190 5.01 2.17 10.78
CA THR A 190 6.26 2.00 10.03
C THR A 190 5.95 1.79 8.56
N VAL A 191 6.20 2.80 7.73
CA VAL A 191 6.04 2.64 6.27
C VAL A 191 7.18 1.81 5.68
N LYS A 192 6.85 0.92 4.71
CA LYS A 192 7.77 -0.10 4.18
C LYS A 192 7.44 -0.47 2.74
N HIS A 193 8.36 -1.05 1.98
CA HIS A 193 9.78 -1.23 2.24
C HIS A 193 10.56 -0.20 1.44
N TYR A 194 11.32 0.65 2.08
CA TYR A 194 11.99 1.81 1.48
C TYR A 194 13.39 1.43 0.97
N ALA A 195 13.61 1.24 -0.36
CA ALA A 195 12.60 1.37 -1.38
C ALA A 195 12.81 0.34 -2.50
N LEU A 196 11.82 0.28 -3.40
CA LEU A 196 11.90 -0.48 -4.65
C LEU A 196 11.97 -2.02 -4.46
N ASN A 197 11.33 -2.56 -3.42
CA ASN A 197 11.13 -4.00 -3.26
C ASN A 197 9.93 -4.44 -4.14
N ALA A 198 10.15 -4.47 -5.47
CA ALA A 198 9.09 -4.72 -6.44
C ALA A 198 9.02 -6.19 -6.90
N GLN A 199 9.92 -7.06 -6.42
CA GLN A 199 9.84 -8.52 -6.58
C GLN A 199 10.47 -9.23 -5.40
N GLU A 200 10.04 -10.47 -5.13
CA GLU A 200 10.48 -11.30 -4.00
C GLU A 200 11.62 -12.25 -4.38
N THR A 201 11.66 -12.70 -5.64
CA THR A 201 12.69 -13.59 -6.17
C THR A 201 14.07 -12.97 -6.01
N GLY A 202 14.91 -13.58 -5.16
CA GLY A 202 16.26 -13.13 -4.88
C GLY A 202 16.35 -11.80 -4.11
N ARG A 203 15.32 -11.34 -3.44
CA ARG A 203 15.21 -10.01 -2.81
C ARG A 203 16.39 -9.65 -1.90
N ALA A 204 17.03 -10.62 -1.24
CA ALA A 204 18.17 -10.37 -0.37
C ALA A 204 19.47 -10.01 -1.10
N PHE A 205 19.56 -10.21 -2.44
CA PHE A 205 20.76 -9.89 -3.23
C PHE A 205 20.45 -9.21 -4.57
N LEU A 206 19.17 -9.03 -4.89
CA LEU A 206 18.69 -8.33 -6.07
C LEU A 206 19.19 -6.87 -6.08
N ASP A 207 19.66 -6.42 -7.23
CA ASP A 207 20.01 -5.03 -7.50
C ASP A 207 19.01 -4.38 -8.45
N ALA A 208 18.14 -3.56 -7.91
CA ALA A 208 17.13 -2.79 -8.65
C ALA A 208 17.80 -1.57 -9.30
N ARG A 209 17.79 -1.50 -10.64
CA ARG A 209 18.39 -0.42 -11.43
C ARG A 209 17.32 0.52 -11.94
N ILE A 210 17.46 1.82 -11.60
CA ILE A 210 16.53 2.87 -12.03
C ILE A 210 17.24 4.24 -12.01
N ALA A 211 16.96 5.08 -13.01
CA ALA A 211 17.42 6.46 -13.05
C ALA A 211 16.77 7.30 -11.94
N GLU A 212 17.49 8.30 -11.40
CA GLU A 212 17.02 9.10 -10.26
C GLU A 212 15.70 9.82 -10.56
N ASP A 213 15.56 10.44 -11.72
CA ASP A 213 14.37 11.16 -12.15
C ASP A 213 13.15 10.22 -12.18
N ALA A 214 13.28 9.05 -12.82
CA ALA A 214 12.25 8.04 -12.87
C ALA A 214 11.86 7.54 -11.46
N PHE A 215 12.84 7.34 -10.60
CA PHE A 215 12.64 6.89 -9.23
C PHE A 215 11.90 7.93 -8.37
N ARG A 216 12.30 9.23 -8.52
CA ARG A 216 11.63 10.36 -7.84
C ARG A 216 10.19 10.53 -8.29
N GLU A 217 9.88 10.30 -9.57
CA GLU A 217 8.54 10.47 -10.14
C GLU A 217 7.62 9.25 -9.93
N SER A 218 8.13 8.15 -9.40
CA SER A 218 7.38 6.91 -9.17
C SER A 218 7.47 6.43 -7.72
N ASP A 219 8.33 5.48 -7.41
CA ASP A 219 8.35 4.80 -6.11
C ASP A 219 8.64 5.76 -4.95
N LEU A 220 9.60 6.66 -5.10
CA LEU A 220 9.89 7.65 -4.06
C LEU A 220 8.75 8.64 -3.85
N LEU A 221 8.00 9.01 -4.89
CA LEU A 221 6.83 9.91 -4.76
C LEU A 221 5.74 9.32 -3.86
N ALA A 222 5.51 8.01 -3.93
CA ALA A 222 4.55 7.34 -3.06
C ALA A 222 4.94 7.48 -1.57
N PHE A 223 6.22 7.26 -1.25
CA PHE A 223 6.75 7.45 0.10
C PHE A 223 6.71 8.91 0.53
N GLU A 224 7.12 9.84 -0.34
CA GLU A 224 7.13 11.27 -0.06
C GLU A 224 5.74 11.77 0.35
N ILE A 225 4.71 11.46 -0.45
CA ILE A 225 3.31 11.83 -0.17
C ILE A 225 2.83 11.20 1.15
N ALA A 226 3.11 9.90 1.36
CA ALA A 226 2.69 9.21 2.58
C ALA A 226 3.36 9.77 3.84
N ILE A 227 4.65 10.08 3.77
CA ILE A 227 5.42 10.68 4.86
C ILE A 227 4.91 12.08 5.18
N GLU A 228 4.67 12.92 4.18
CA GLU A 228 4.12 14.27 4.36
C GLU A 228 2.74 14.26 5.02
N GLN A 229 1.86 13.37 4.54
CA GLN A 229 0.47 13.33 5.00
C GLN A 229 0.28 12.53 6.28
N GLY A 230 1.01 11.43 6.45
CA GLY A 230 0.88 10.50 7.57
C GLY A 230 1.82 10.79 8.73
N LYS A 231 3.01 11.34 8.45
CA LYS A 231 4.08 11.58 9.44
C LYS A 231 4.43 10.31 10.22
N PRO A 232 4.77 9.19 9.57
CA PRO A 232 5.07 7.93 10.24
C PRO A 232 6.21 8.11 11.24
N GLY A 233 6.11 7.46 12.40
CA GLY A 233 7.17 7.50 13.42
C GLY A 233 8.40 6.72 13.01
N SER A 234 8.27 5.73 12.10
CA SER A 234 9.41 5.03 11.52
C SER A 234 9.22 4.69 10.03
N VAL A 235 10.36 4.40 9.39
CA VAL A 235 10.48 3.90 8.02
C VAL A 235 11.31 2.62 8.06
N MET A 236 10.90 1.57 7.37
CA MET A 236 11.69 0.35 7.23
C MET A 236 12.37 0.32 5.87
N CYS A 237 13.71 0.21 5.83
CA CYS A 237 14.45 0.03 4.60
C CYS A 237 14.26 -1.38 4.03
N ALA A 238 14.44 -1.54 2.71
CA ALA A 238 14.19 -2.79 2.00
C ALA A 238 15.39 -3.75 2.03
N TYR A 239 15.16 -5.02 1.69
CA TYR A 239 16.20 -6.04 1.54
C TYR A 239 17.14 -5.80 0.36
N ASN A 240 16.57 -5.35 -0.76
CA ASN A 240 17.26 -5.26 -2.04
C ASN A 240 18.29 -4.15 -2.08
N LYS A 241 19.18 -4.23 -3.06
CA LYS A 241 20.02 -3.12 -3.45
C LYS A 241 19.27 -2.19 -4.41
N VAL A 242 19.65 -0.92 -4.40
CA VAL A 242 19.22 0.08 -5.38
C VAL A 242 20.48 0.69 -6.00
N ASN A 243 20.60 0.56 -7.32
CA ASN A 243 21.75 1.06 -8.07
C ASN A 243 23.11 0.64 -7.49
N GLY A 244 23.19 -0.58 -6.94
CA GLY A 244 24.40 -1.20 -6.40
C GLY A 244 24.59 -1.05 -4.89
N ALA A 245 23.87 -0.15 -4.20
CA ALA A 245 23.95 0.03 -2.75
C ALA A 245 22.83 -0.73 -2.04
N PRO A 246 23.09 -1.46 -0.92
CA PRO A 246 22.05 -2.03 -0.07
C PRO A 246 21.11 -0.92 0.41
N ALA A 247 19.79 -1.10 0.29
CA ALA A 247 18.83 -0.05 0.65
C ALA A 247 18.96 0.40 2.12
N CYS A 248 19.30 -0.51 3.03
CA CYS A 248 19.55 -0.20 4.44
C CYS A 248 20.93 0.44 4.72
N GLY A 249 21.81 0.46 3.73
CA GLY A 249 23.15 1.08 3.80
C GLY A 249 23.38 2.16 2.74
N ASP A 250 22.34 2.66 2.10
CA ASP A 250 22.43 3.65 1.02
C ASP A 250 22.30 5.09 1.55
N PRO A 251 23.40 5.88 1.54
CA PRO A 251 23.34 7.27 1.97
C PRO A 251 22.45 8.15 1.07
N PHE A 252 22.29 7.81 -0.22
CA PHE A 252 21.37 8.51 -1.11
C PHE A 252 19.93 8.37 -0.60
N LEU A 253 19.47 7.15 -0.32
CA LEU A 253 18.13 6.92 0.17
C LEU A 253 17.92 7.49 1.58
N LEU A 254 18.78 7.10 2.53
CA LEU A 254 18.53 7.32 3.95
C LEU A 254 18.89 8.73 4.43
N THR A 255 19.94 9.33 3.85
CA THR A 255 20.42 10.65 4.25
C THR A 255 20.00 11.74 3.27
N ASP A 256 20.26 11.57 1.97
CA ASP A 256 20.02 12.63 1.01
C ASP A 256 18.54 12.82 0.72
N VAL A 257 17.84 11.75 0.35
CA VAL A 257 16.40 11.81 0.03
C VAL A 257 15.58 12.00 1.30
N LEU A 258 15.63 11.01 2.19
CA LEU A 258 14.70 10.93 3.32
C LEU A 258 14.90 12.08 4.32
N ARG A 259 16.14 12.36 4.72
CA ARG A 259 16.39 13.34 5.78
C ARG A 259 16.65 14.76 5.27
N ARG A 260 17.50 14.91 4.22
CA ARG A 260 17.85 16.23 3.70
C ARG A 260 16.73 16.83 2.86
N ASP A 261 16.24 16.05 1.85
CA ASP A 261 15.26 16.57 0.90
C ASP A 261 13.85 16.61 1.51
N TRP A 262 13.40 15.53 2.18
CA TRP A 262 12.05 15.47 2.77
C TRP A 262 11.97 15.90 4.24
N GLY A 263 13.12 16.13 4.90
CA GLY A 263 13.17 16.58 6.28
C GLY A 263 12.57 15.61 7.31
N TYR A 264 12.57 14.30 7.00
CA TYR A 264 12.02 13.26 7.87
C TYR A 264 12.69 13.24 9.25
N LYS A 265 11.88 13.19 10.32
CA LYS A 265 12.34 13.30 11.73
C LYS A 265 12.27 11.99 12.52
N GLY A 266 11.46 11.01 12.06
CA GLY A 266 11.37 9.70 12.67
C GLY A 266 12.63 8.85 12.46
N PHE A 267 12.63 7.63 12.94
CA PHE A 267 13.76 6.73 12.78
C PHE A 267 13.63 5.79 11.58
N VAL A 268 14.77 5.31 11.09
CA VAL A 268 14.86 4.28 10.07
C VAL A 268 15.25 2.98 10.73
N MET A 269 14.41 1.95 10.61
CA MET A 269 14.71 0.59 11.03
C MET A 269 15.05 -0.29 9.83
N SER A 270 15.84 -1.34 10.04
CA SER A 270 16.09 -2.34 9.01
C SER A 270 14.91 -3.31 8.85
N ASP A 271 14.78 -3.92 7.68
CA ASP A 271 14.08 -5.19 7.58
C ASP A 271 14.87 -6.31 8.29
N TRP A 272 14.25 -7.46 8.54
CA TRP A 272 14.79 -8.59 9.34
C TRP A 272 15.88 -9.32 8.58
N GLY A 273 17.15 -9.19 8.99
CA GLY A 273 18.29 -9.78 8.29
C GLY A 273 18.84 -8.91 7.16
N ALA A 274 18.57 -7.60 7.17
CA ALA A 274 19.00 -6.67 6.12
C ALA A 274 20.20 -5.79 6.52
N VAL A 275 20.94 -6.14 7.58
CA VAL A 275 22.12 -5.38 8.02
C VAL A 275 23.39 -6.21 7.89
N ASP A 276 24.31 -5.73 7.05
CA ASP A 276 25.55 -6.42 6.73
C ASP A 276 26.79 -5.79 7.39
N ALA A 277 26.68 -4.55 7.90
CA ALA A 277 27.81 -3.80 8.42
C ALA A 277 27.42 -2.69 9.40
N THR A 278 28.35 -2.36 10.33
CA THR A 278 28.17 -1.22 11.25
C THR A 278 28.15 0.12 10.53
N GLU A 279 28.76 0.21 9.37
CA GLU A 279 28.82 1.38 8.48
C GLU A 279 27.43 1.82 8.00
N PHE A 280 26.41 0.97 8.01
CA PHE A 280 25.02 1.32 7.70
C PHE A 280 24.49 2.42 8.64
N ALA A 281 25.00 2.49 9.87
CA ALA A 281 24.73 3.62 10.77
C ALA A 281 25.14 4.96 10.12
N LEU A 282 26.32 5.04 9.51
CA LEU A 282 26.82 6.28 8.87
C LEU A 282 26.01 6.66 7.62
N ALA A 283 25.40 5.67 6.96
CA ALA A 283 24.53 5.91 5.81
C ALA A 283 23.16 6.50 6.20
N GLY A 284 22.73 6.33 7.47
CA GLY A 284 21.46 6.88 7.95
C GLY A 284 20.52 5.89 8.63
N LEU A 285 20.90 4.60 8.76
CA LEU A 285 20.15 3.58 9.51
C LEU A 285 20.21 3.89 11.01
N ASP A 286 19.05 3.86 11.70
CA ASP A 286 18.97 4.17 13.14
C ASP A 286 18.82 2.91 14.02
N GLN A 287 18.18 1.87 13.53
CA GLN A 287 17.86 0.69 14.32
C GLN A 287 18.00 -0.59 13.50
N GLN A 288 18.67 -1.59 14.06
CA GLN A 288 18.76 -2.94 13.52
C GLN A 288 17.66 -3.79 14.12
N SER A 289 16.69 -4.22 13.31
CA SER A 289 15.54 -5.02 13.74
C SER A 289 15.96 -6.48 13.93
N ALA A 290 15.48 -7.10 15.03
CA ALA A 290 15.71 -8.52 15.34
C ALA A 290 17.15 -8.98 15.04
N ALA A 291 18.14 -8.29 15.58
CA ALA A 291 19.58 -8.43 15.28
C ALA A 291 20.15 -9.86 15.43
N SER A 292 19.40 -10.80 16.02
CA SER A 292 19.74 -12.21 16.09
C SER A 292 19.54 -12.97 14.76
N ILE A 293 18.91 -12.36 13.77
CA ILE A 293 18.72 -12.94 12.44
C ILE A 293 19.86 -12.54 11.50
N ASP A 294 20.46 -11.37 11.73
CA ASP A 294 21.67 -10.94 11.03
C ASP A 294 22.91 -11.76 11.44
N PRO A 295 23.99 -11.77 10.65
CA PRO A 295 25.23 -12.46 11.01
C PRO A 295 25.80 -12.04 12.37
N GLN A 296 25.55 -10.80 12.78
CA GLN A 296 25.86 -10.28 14.12
C GLN A 296 25.05 -9.00 14.41
N PRO A 297 24.94 -8.57 15.69
CA PRO A 297 24.28 -7.33 16.05
C PRO A 297 25.18 -6.12 15.76
N PHE A 298 25.29 -5.74 14.48
CA PHE A 298 26.17 -4.65 13.98
C PHE A 298 25.93 -3.31 14.68
N LEU A 299 24.67 -2.98 15.00
CA LEU A 299 24.31 -1.76 15.72
C LEU A 299 24.25 -1.97 17.26
N GLY A 300 24.88 -3.03 17.75
CA GLY A 300 25.12 -3.33 19.16
C GLY A 300 26.53 -2.97 19.61
N GLU A 301 27.27 -3.94 20.19
CA GLU A 301 28.64 -3.74 20.66
C GLU A 301 29.62 -3.26 19.58
N PRO A 302 29.56 -3.69 18.30
CA PRO A 302 30.41 -3.12 17.26
C PRO A 302 30.22 -1.61 17.10
N LEU A 303 28.97 -1.12 17.09
CA LEU A 303 28.68 0.32 17.01
C LEU A 303 29.17 1.08 18.25
N LYS A 304 29.01 0.50 19.46
CA LYS A 304 29.51 1.07 20.69
C LYS A 304 31.05 1.24 20.66
N ALA A 305 31.78 0.21 20.24
CA ALA A 305 33.22 0.25 20.07
C ALA A 305 33.65 1.30 19.04
N ALA A 306 32.98 1.35 17.91
CA ALA A 306 33.23 2.37 16.87
C ALA A 306 32.99 3.79 17.41
N ALA A 307 31.92 4.00 18.15
CA ALA A 307 31.60 5.31 18.75
C ALA A 307 32.60 5.74 19.83
N ALA A 308 33.25 4.81 20.53
CA ALA A 308 34.29 5.11 21.52
C ALA A 308 35.58 5.62 20.87
N SER A 309 35.89 5.20 19.65
CA SER A 309 37.15 5.49 18.96
C SER A 309 37.04 6.49 17.80
N ASN A 310 35.84 6.69 17.24
CA ASN A 310 35.64 7.50 16.05
C ASN A 310 34.55 8.57 16.27
N PRO A 311 34.90 9.88 16.16
CA PRO A 311 33.96 10.99 16.37
C PRO A 311 32.73 10.96 15.45
N ALA A 312 32.84 10.44 14.22
CA ALA A 312 31.72 10.34 13.29
C ALA A 312 30.64 9.36 13.82
N TYR A 313 31.06 8.18 14.29
CA TYR A 313 30.15 7.22 14.91
C TYR A 313 29.59 7.74 16.23
N ARG A 314 30.40 8.46 17.03
CA ARG A 314 29.94 9.13 18.27
C ARG A 314 28.80 10.10 17.98
N LYS A 315 28.99 10.98 17.02
CA LYS A 315 27.97 11.93 16.58
C LYS A 315 26.71 11.18 16.10
N ARG A 316 26.93 10.17 15.26
CA ARG A 316 25.84 9.41 14.64
C ARG A 316 25.01 8.62 15.66
N LEU A 317 25.63 8.00 16.66
CA LEU A 317 24.93 7.29 17.74
C LEU A 317 23.96 8.24 18.48
N GLY A 318 24.36 9.48 18.76
CA GLY A 318 23.47 10.48 19.32
C GLY A 318 22.31 10.86 18.40
N GLU A 319 22.56 10.96 17.08
CA GLU A 319 21.51 11.26 16.08
C GLU A 319 20.51 10.11 15.96
N MET A 320 20.98 8.85 15.91
CA MET A 320 20.14 7.63 15.90
C MET A 320 19.21 7.61 17.12
N THR A 321 19.79 7.78 18.30
CA THR A 321 19.04 7.81 19.56
C THR A 321 17.98 8.91 19.56
N ARG A 322 18.31 10.13 19.12
CA ARG A 322 17.33 11.23 19.02
C ARG A 322 16.21 10.94 18.01
N ALA A 323 16.50 10.27 16.90
CA ALA A 323 15.48 9.91 15.91
C ALA A 323 14.48 8.87 16.50
N ILE A 324 14.98 7.86 17.21
CA ILE A 324 14.14 6.86 17.88
C ILE A 324 13.29 7.53 18.97
N LEU A 325 13.91 8.35 19.83
CA LEU A 325 13.20 9.11 20.87
C LEU A 325 12.15 10.06 20.28
N HIS A 326 12.46 10.69 19.14
CA HIS A 326 11.48 11.53 18.44
C HIS A 326 10.25 10.71 18.02
N GLY A 327 10.44 9.54 17.40
CA GLY A 327 9.34 8.63 17.05
C GLY A 327 8.48 8.26 18.27
N ILE A 328 9.10 7.95 19.40
CA ILE A 328 8.44 7.65 20.67
C ILE A 328 7.61 8.83 21.16
N TYR A 329 8.21 10.03 21.26
CA TYR A 329 7.56 11.21 21.87
C TYR A 329 6.52 11.86 20.95
N ALA A 330 6.76 11.88 19.64
CA ALA A 330 5.81 12.41 18.68
C ALA A 330 4.51 11.58 18.63
N ASN A 331 4.58 10.31 18.98
CA ASN A 331 3.42 9.40 19.07
C ASN A 331 2.90 9.23 20.52
N GLY A 332 3.48 9.94 21.49
CA GLY A 332 3.01 9.96 22.89
C GLY A 332 3.17 8.63 23.63
N LEU A 333 4.10 7.76 23.22
CA LEU A 333 4.28 6.45 23.84
C LEU A 333 4.75 6.54 25.28
N ASP A 334 5.49 7.57 25.64
CA ASP A 334 5.99 7.86 26.99
C ASP A 334 4.89 8.22 27.98
N SER A 335 3.85 8.90 27.52
CA SER A 335 2.69 9.28 28.33
C SER A 335 1.52 8.31 28.24
N HIS A 336 1.55 7.43 27.24
CA HIS A 336 0.52 6.42 26.98
C HIS A 336 1.18 5.04 26.78
N PRO A 337 1.75 4.41 27.81
CA PRO A 337 2.40 3.12 27.69
C PRO A 337 1.42 2.05 27.16
N ALA A 338 1.94 1.11 26.39
CA ALA A 338 1.14 -0.01 25.90
C ALA A 338 0.72 -0.90 27.07
N ALA A 339 -0.58 -1.06 27.27
CA ALA A 339 -1.14 -1.89 28.32
C ALA A 339 -1.86 -3.10 27.70
N LEU A 340 -1.59 -4.30 28.23
CA LEU A 340 -2.37 -5.49 27.94
C LEU A 340 -3.75 -5.37 28.57
N GLY A 341 -4.79 -5.83 27.86
CA GLY A 341 -6.12 -6.02 28.45
C GLY A 341 -7.10 -4.88 28.25
N THR A 342 -6.80 -3.87 27.43
CA THR A 342 -7.86 -3.01 26.88
C THR A 342 -8.69 -3.83 25.90
N VAL A 343 -10.02 -3.76 25.99
CA VAL A 343 -10.91 -4.56 25.16
C VAL A 343 -11.03 -3.87 23.79
N ALA A 344 -10.60 -4.56 22.73
CA ALA A 344 -11.04 -4.22 21.38
C ALA A 344 -12.53 -4.53 21.27
N ASP A 345 -13.30 -3.74 20.51
CA ASP A 345 -14.68 -4.07 20.17
C ASP A 345 -14.69 -4.87 18.83
N PRO A 346 -14.81 -6.21 18.88
CA PRO A 346 -14.75 -7.02 17.67
C PRO A 346 -15.90 -6.71 16.70
N ALA A 347 -17.08 -6.33 17.20
CA ALA A 347 -18.23 -6.04 16.34
C ALA A 347 -18.02 -4.73 15.57
N ALA A 348 -17.50 -3.69 16.23
CA ALA A 348 -17.12 -2.44 15.56
C ALA A 348 -16.00 -2.66 14.55
N ASN A 349 -14.98 -3.47 14.89
CA ASN A 349 -13.89 -3.81 14.00
C ASN A 349 -14.37 -4.57 12.76
N GLU A 350 -15.22 -5.59 12.95
CA GLU A 350 -15.83 -6.33 11.83
C GLU A 350 -16.69 -5.44 10.93
N ALA A 351 -17.40 -4.44 11.49
CA ALA A 351 -18.18 -3.49 10.71
C ALA A 351 -17.27 -2.63 9.78
N VAL A 352 -16.11 -2.21 10.26
CA VAL A 352 -15.12 -1.50 9.44
C VAL A 352 -14.59 -2.43 8.35
N ALA A 353 -14.17 -3.65 8.69
CA ALA A 353 -13.68 -4.64 7.72
C ALA A 353 -14.73 -4.95 6.63
N LEU A 354 -15.99 -5.12 7.02
CA LEU A 354 -17.12 -5.31 6.09
C LEU A 354 -17.27 -4.12 5.14
N LYS A 355 -17.24 -2.89 5.66
CA LYS A 355 -17.39 -1.68 4.83
C LYS A 355 -16.25 -1.54 3.82
N VAL A 356 -15.02 -1.81 4.23
CA VAL A 356 -13.85 -1.81 3.33
C VAL A 356 -14.02 -2.87 2.24
N ALA A 357 -14.44 -4.11 2.59
CA ALA A 357 -14.68 -5.17 1.61
C ALA A 357 -15.79 -4.78 0.63
N GLN A 358 -16.93 -4.28 1.11
CA GLN A 358 -18.07 -3.87 0.27
C GLN A 358 -17.69 -2.78 -0.73
N GLN A 359 -16.86 -1.80 -0.33
CA GLN A 359 -16.42 -0.71 -1.21
C GLN A 359 -15.23 -1.09 -2.10
N GLY A 360 -14.41 -2.07 -1.69
CA GLY A 360 -13.23 -2.52 -2.42
C GLY A 360 -13.51 -3.57 -3.50
N ILE A 361 -14.64 -4.29 -3.43
CA ILE A 361 -15.03 -5.25 -4.47
C ILE A 361 -15.26 -4.51 -5.79
N VAL A 362 -14.64 -5.02 -6.87
CA VAL A 362 -14.72 -4.43 -8.22
C VAL A 362 -15.55 -5.32 -9.13
N LEU A 363 -16.61 -4.78 -9.70
CA LEU A 363 -17.36 -5.43 -10.77
C LEU A 363 -16.63 -5.16 -12.09
N LEU A 364 -15.96 -6.19 -12.63
CA LEU A 364 -15.14 -6.07 -13.85
C LEU A 364 -15.98 -6.12 -15.12
N THR A 365 -16.91 -7.08 -15.20
CA THR A 365 -17.80 -7.24 -16.35
C THR A 365 -19.21 -7.62 -15.91
N ASN A 366 -20.24 -7.14 -16.62
CA ASN A 366 -21.65 -7.52 -16.44
C ASN A 366 -22.49 -7.10 -17.67
N PRO A 367 -22.09 -7.48 -18.91
CA PRO A 367 -22.66 -6.91 -20.13
C PRO A 367 -24.14 -7.26 -20.33
N ALA A 368 -24.61 -8.39 -19.79
CA ALA A 368 -26.00 -8.83 -19.89
C ALA A 368 -26.86 -8.40 -18.68
N GLY A 369 -26.31 -7.65 -17.72
CA GLY A 369 -27.05 -7.25 -16.53
C GLY A 369 -27.49 -8.42 -15.65
N LEU A 370 -26.73 -9.55 -15.63
CA LEU A 370 -27.05 -10.70 -14.78
C LEU A 370 -26.96 -10.35 -13.30
N LEU A 371 -26.01 -9.52 -12.94
CA LEU A 371 -25.89 -8.96 -11.58
C LEU A 371 -26.59 -7.60 -11.50
N PRO A 372 -27.26 -7.29 -10.38
CA PRO A 372 -27.41 -8.13 -9.18
C PRO A 372 -28.39 -9.27 -9.41
N LEU A 373 -28.15 -10.39 -8.70
CA LEU A 373 -29.05 -11.53 -8.73
C LEU A 373 -30.43 -11.13 -8.20
N GLY A 374 -31.45 -11.40 -9.01
CA GLY A 374 -32.84 -11.19 -8.62
C GLY A 374 -33.42 -12.41 -7.90
N GLY A 375 -34.65 -12.27 -7.37
CA GLY A 375 -35.40 -13.37 -6.76
C GLY A 375 -35.76 -14.55 -7.70
N ASN A 376 -35.39 -14.49 -8.98
CA ASN A 376 -35.58 -15.54 -9.96
C ASN A 376 -34.50 -16.64 -9.94
N ALA A 377 -33.35 -16.40 -9.29
CA ALA A 377 -32.30 -17.40 -9.12
C ALA A 377 -32.67 -18.36 -7.97
N ARG A 378 -33.47 -19.41 -8.29
CA ARG A 378 -33.98 -20.37 -7.30
C ARG A 378 -33.01 -21.53 -7.07
N THR A 379 -32.15 -21.81 -8.04
CA THR A 379 -31.14 -22.86 -7.95
C THR A 379 -29.78 -22.25 -8.28
N ILE A 380 -28.86 -22.27 -7.34
CA ILE A 380 -27.53 -21.67 -7.44
C ILE A 380 -26.48 -22.77 -7.24
N ALA A 381 -25.62 -22.98 -8.23
CA ALA A 381 -24.43 -23.82 -8.11
C ALA A 381 -23.24 -22.93 -7.70
N VAL A 382 -22.67 -23.15 -6.51
CA VAL A 382 -21.42 -22.54 -6.09
C VAL A 382 -20.31 -23.56 -6.30
N ILE A 383 -19.23 -23.14 -6.98
CA ILE A 383 -18.21 -24.08 -7.49
C ILE A 383 -16.81 -23.55 -7.15
N GLY A 384 -15.93 -24.44 -6.69
CA GLY A 384 -14.49 -24.19 -6.57
C GLY A 384 -14.08 -23.25 -5.43
N GLY A 385 -12.81 -22.84 -5.47
CA GLY A 385 -12.21 -21.80 -4.65
C GLY A 385 -12.27 -21.98 -3.13
N HIS A 386 -12.53 -23.22 -2.64
CA HIS A 386 -12.77 -23.48 -1.21
C HIS A 386 -13.89 -22.61 -0.62
N ALA A 387 -14.91 -22.29 -1.44
CA ALA A 387 -16.00 -21.41 -1.05
C ALA A 387 -16.87 -21.94 0.11
N ASP A 388 -16.78 -23.22 0.42
CA ASP A 388 -17.38 -23.86 1.61
C ASP A 388 -16.51 -23.79 2.87
N THR A 389 -15.26 -23.39 2.72
CA THR A 389 -14.25 -23.37 3.78
C THR A 389 -14.03 -21.97 4.33
N GLY A 390 -13.82 -20.98 3.45
CA GLY A 390 -13.56 -19.60 3.86
C GLY A 390 -13.04 -18.70 2.74
N THR A 391 -12.69 -17.47 3.08
CA THR A 391 -12.03 -16.53 2.18
C THR A 391 -10.51 -16.64 2.29
N LEU A 392 -9.84 -16.50 1.12
CA LEU A 392 -8.39 -16.63 1.02
C LEU A 392 -7.66 -15.48 1.73
N VAL A 393 -6.51 -15.80 2.33
CA VAL A 393 -5.62 -14.87 3.02
C VAL A 393 -4.25 -14.87 2.36
N GLY A 394 -3.59 -13.72 2.27
CA GLY A 394 -2.21 -13.62 1.81
C GLY A 394 -1.22 -14.16 2.84
N GLY A 395 -0.10 -14.70 2.37
CA GLY A 395 0.93 -15.33 3.21
C GLY A 395 2.07 -14.38 3.60
N GLY A 396 2.98 -14.90 4.43
CA GLY A 396 4.14 -14.15 4.89
C GLY A 396 3.93 -13.42 6.21
N SER A 397 4.74 -12.39 6.45
CA SER A 397 4.66 -11.56 7.66
C SER A 397 3.34 -10.81 7.80
N SER A 398 2.70 -10.49 6.66
CA SER A 398 1.40 -9.79 6.61
C SER A 398 0.19 -10.69 6.83
N LYS A 399 0.38 -11.96 7.16
CA LYS A 399 -0.71 -12.89 7.44
C LYS A 399 -1.49 -12.50 8.69
N VAL A 400 -2.78 -12.25 8.57
CA VAL A 400 -3.68 -11.92 9.68
C VAL A 400 -4.84 -12.90 9.75
N MET A 401 -5.09 -13.42 10.94
CA MET A 401 -6.20 -14.32 11.26
C MET A 401 -6.89 -13.85 12.52
N GLY A 402 -8.15 -14.20 12.68
CA GLY A 402 -8.85 -14.03 13.96
C GLY A 402 -8.26 -14.94 15.05
N ASP A 403 -8.55 -14.63 16.32
CA ASP A 403 -8.03 -15.35 17.50
C ASP A 403 -8.31 -16.86 17.48
N LYS A 404 -9.30 -17.29 16.69
CA LYS A 404 -9.68 -18.72 16.54
C LYS A 404 -8.85 -19.43 15.44
N GLY A 405 -7.91 -18.74 14.81
CA GLY A 405 -7.14 -19.26 13.68
C GLY A 405 -7.97 -19.51 12.41
N PRO A 406 -7.34 -20.11 11.38
CA PRO A 406 -7.99 -20.40 10.09
C PRO A 406 -9.04 -21.51 10.20
N THR A 407 -9.94 -21.61 9.22
CA THR A 407 -10.82 -22.75 8.99
C THR A 407 -10.07 -23.92 8.36
N ALA A 408 -9.10 -23.61 7.50
CA ALA A 408 -8.22 -24.58 6.88
C ALA A 408 -6.86 -23.96 6.59
N SER A 409 -5.82 -24.78 6.65
CA SER A 409 -4.46 -24.45 6.28
C SER A 409 -3.97 -25.51 5.29
N VAL A 410 -3.44 -25.06 4.15
CA VAL A 410 -2.85 -25.92 3.11
C VAL A 410 -1.36 -25.63 3.07
N PRO A 411 -0.50 -26.61 3.36
CA PRO A 411 0.94 -26.44 3.24
C PRO A 411 1.32 -25.95 1.83
N PHE A 412 2.14 -24.89 1.77
CA PHE A 412 2.64 -24.37 0.51
C PHE A 412 3.99 -25.00 0.19
N LEU A 413 5.09 -24.37 0.53
CA LEU A 413 6.44 -24.90 0.32
C LEU A 413 7.13 -25.11 1.66
N ARG A 414 7.41 -26.36 2.01
CA ARG A 414 8.06 -26.71 3.30
C ARG A 414 9.57 -26.80 3.19
N ASP A 415 10.05 -27.33 2.07
CA ASP A 415 11.47 -27.56 1.87
C ASP A 415 12.22 -26.24 1.69
N GLY A 416 13.40 -26.14 2.31
CA GLY A 416 14.26 -24.96 2.23
C GLY A 416 13.85 -23.77 3.11
N ASN A 417 12.67 -23.78 3.72
CA ASN A 417 12.13 -22.62 4.45
C ASN A 417 12.26 -22.71 5.99
N GLY A 418 12.66 -23.87 6.53
CA GLY A 418 12.92 -24.05 7.97
C GLY A 418 11.76 -23.53 8.84
N PRO A 419 12.05 -22.71 9.87
CA PRO A 419 11.01 -22.19 10.77
C PRO A 419 10.04 -21.22 10.10
N PHE A 420 10.37 -20.66 8.93
CA PHE A 420 9.51 -19.74 8.18
C PHE A 420 8.43 -20.44 7.35
N ALA A 421 8.48 -21.78 7.21
CA ALA A 421 7.53 -22.54 6.40
C ALA A 421 6.05 -22.30 6.78
N LEU A 422 5.76 -22.10 8.09
CA LEU A 422 4.39 -21.80 8.55
C LEU A 422 3.87 -20.42 8.07
N MET A 423 4.77 -19.51 7.76
CA MET A 423 4.38 -18.19 7.20
C MET A 423 3.82 -18.32 5.79
N LEU A 424 4.24 -19.38 5.07
CA LEU A 424 3.92 -19.62 3.67
C LEU A 424 2.64 -20.42 3.46
N ASP A 425 2.07 -21.04 4.50
CA ASP A 425 0.87 -21.85 4.36
C ASP A 425 -0.30 -21.01 3.81
N GLN A 426 -0.98 -21.55 2.81
CA GLN A 426 -2.21 -20.99 2.29
C GLN A 426 -3.34 -21.22 3.30
N GLU A 427 -3.93 -20.14 3.79
CA GLU A 427 -4.92 -20.20 4.86
C GLU A 427 -6.22 -19.53 4.44
N PHE A 428 -7.32 -19.99 5.05
CA PHE A 428 -8.67 -19.49 4.81
C PHE A 428 -9.25 -18.92 6.08
N ASN A 429 -9.75 -17.69 6.00
CA ASN A 429 -10.46 -17.00 7.08
C ASN A 429 -11.85 -17.63 7.29
N ARG A 430 -12.40 -17.48 8.49
CA ARG A 430 -13.73 -18.03 8.90
C ARG A 430 -14.92 -17.39 8.21
N SER A 431 -14.74 -16.53 7.26
CA SER A 431 -15.78 -15.93 6.42
C SER A 431 -16.10 -16.85 5.25
N VAL A 432 -17.21 -17.59 5.31
CA VAL A 432 -17.54 -18.71 4.41
C VAL A 432 -18.49 -18.28 3.29
N PRO A 433 -18.05 -18.19 2.02
CA PRO A 433 -18.86 -17.70 0.90
C PRO A 433 -20.18 -18.46 0.69
N VAL A 434 -20.16 -19.81 0.73
CA VAL A 434 -21.39 -20.62 0.55
C VAL A 434 -22.43 -20.30 1.61
N ALA A 435 -22.02 -20.08 2.85
CA ALA A 435 -22.95 -19.74 3.95
C ALA A 435 -23.56 -18.35 3.74
N ALA A 436 -22.75 -17.35 3.37
CA ALA A 436 -23.21 -16.00 3.09
C ALA A 436 -24.17 -15.96 1.88
N ILE A 437 -23.86 -16.71 0.81
CA ILE A 437 -24.73 -16.82 -0.38
C ILE A 437 -26.07 -17.49 -0.01
N ARG A 438 -26.08 -18.55 0.81
CA ARG A 438 -27.31 -19.18 1.29
C ARG A 438 -28.17 -18.17 2.06
N THR A 439 -27.58 -17.43 2.97
CA THR A 439 -28.27 -16.39 3.75
C THR A 439 -28.84 -15.30 2.82
N ALA A 440 -28.09 -14.82 1.86
CA ALA A 440 -28.53 -13.77 0.94
C ALA A 440 -29.58 -14.25 -0.07
N ALA A 441 -29.54 -15.51 -0.50
CA ALA A 441 -30.51 -16.11 -1.41
C ALA A 441 -31.86 -16.37 -0.72
N GLY A 442 -31.87 -16.57 0.60
CA GLY A 442 -33.07 -16.83 1.40
C GLY A 442 -33.67 -18.26 1.22
N ASP A 443 -34.72 -18.56 1.97
CA ASP A 443 -35.28 -19.90 2.04
C ASP A 443 -35.94 -20.40 0.74
N GLY A 444 -36.21 -19.49 -0.20
CA GLY A 444 -36.81 -19.82 -1.50
C GLY A 444 -35.82 -20.36 -2.54
N ALA A 445 -34.54 -20.36 -2.22
CA ALA A 445 -33.48 -20.78 -3.14
C ALA A 445 -32.73 -22.03 -2.64
N THR A 446 -32.30 -22.86 -3.58
CA THR A 446 -31.43 -24.02 -3.32
C THR A 446 -30.01 -23.70 -3.72
N VAL A 447 -29.08 -23.64 -2.76
CA VAL A 447 -27.65 -23.40 -2.99
C VAL A 447 -26.87 -24.70 -2.81
N ARG A 448 -26.24 -25.19 -3.87
CA ARG A 448 -25.43 -26.41 -3.89
C ARG A 448 -23.97 -26.08 -4.13
N TYR A 449 -23.06 -26.69 -3.37
CA TYR A 449 -21.63 -26.54 -3.53
C TYR A 449 -21.01 -27.75 -4.23
N ARG A 450 -19.98 -27.49 -5.07
CA ARG A 450 -19.07 -28.47 -5.65
C ARG A 450 -17.64 -27.91 -5.57
N ASP A 451 -16.69 -28.74 -5.15
CA ASP A 451 -15.30 -28.34 -4.97
C ASP A 451 -14.53 -28.05 -6.29
N GLY A 452 -15.09 -28.49 -7.42
CA GLY A 452 -14.50 -28.24 -8.74
C GLY A 452 -13.34 -29.16 -9.10
N ARG A 453 -12.99 -30.15 -8.28
CA ARG A 453 -11.89 -31.09 -8.59
C ARG A 453 -12.10 -31.84 -9.92
N TYR A 454 -13.35 -32.11 -10.24
CA TYR A 454 -13.74 -32.70 -11.50
C TYR A 454 -14.57 -31.71 -12.33
N PRO A 455 -14.00 -31.06 -13.36
CA PRO A 455 -14.73 -30.10 -14.20
C PRO A 455 -16.03 -30.66 -14.78
N SER A 456 -16.08 -31.95 -15.12
CA SER A 456 -17.29 -32.62 -15.63
C SER A 456 -18.41 -32.68 -14.59
N GLU A 457 -18.12 -32.97 -13.34
CA GLU A 457 -19.09 -32.95 -12.23
C GLU A 457 -19.61 -31.54 -11.97
N ALA A 458 -18.68 -30.56 -11.94
CA ALA A 458 -19.01 -29.15 -11.77
C ALA A 458 -19.91 -28.65 -12.91
N ALA A 459 -19.60 -28.98 -14.15
CA ALA A 459 -20.42 -28.68 -15.34
C ALA A 459 -21.82 -29.32 -15.25
N ALA A 460 -21.91 -30.60 -14.85
CA ALA A 460 -23.19 -31.29 -14.67
C ALA A 460 -24.05 -30.66 -13.54
N ALA A 461 -23.42 -30.12 -12.48
CA ALA A 461 -24.12 -29.38 -11.43
C ALA A 461 -24.58 -28.02 -11.93
N ALA A 462 -23.74 -27.31 -12.67
CA ALA A 462 -24.04 -26.00 -13.25
C ALA A 462 -25.19 -26.08 -14.26
N ALA A 463 -25.24 -27.11 -15.10
CA ALA A 463 -26.31 -27.32 -16.07
C ALA A 463 -27.72 -27.45 -15.44
N LYS A 464 -27.81 -27.78 -14.15
CA LYS A 464 -29.06 -27.94 -13.40
C LYS A 464 -29.41 -26.72 -12.55
N ALA A 465 -28.63 -25.65 -12.63
CA ALA A 465 -28.80 -24.43 -11.86
C ALA A 465 -29.25 -23.26 -12.74
N ASP A 466 -30.02 -22.34 -12.17
CA ASP A 466 -30.37 -21.08 -12.83
C ASP A 466 -29.12 -20.19 -13.01
N VAL A 467 -28.18 -20.26 -12.04
CA VAL A 467 -26.94 -19.50 -12.00
C VAL A 467 -25.82 -20.38 -11.47
N ALA A 468 -24.64 -20.30 -12.09
CA ALA A 468 -23.40 -20.86 -11.57
C ALA A 468 -22.46 -19.75 -11.10
N ILE A 469 -21.94 -19.86 -9.88
CA ILE A 469 -20.98 -18.93 -9.29
C ILE A 469 -19.68 -19.69 -9.07
N VAL A 470 -18.64 -19.40 -9.86
CA VAL A 470 -17.33 -20.02 -9.73
C VAL A 470 -16.43 -19.11 -8.90
N PHE A 471 -15.95 -19.60 -7.77
CA PHE A 471 -14.88 -18.97 -7.02
C PHE A 471 -13.53 -19.43 -7.55
N ALA A 472 -12.65 -18.49 -7.84
CA ALA A 472 -11.32 -18.77 -8.34
C ALA A 472 -10.27 -18.05 -7.49
N ASN A 473 -9.24 -18.78 -7.09
CA ASN A 473 -8.24 -18.35 -6.13
C ASN A 473 -6.86 -18.27 -6.75
N GLN A 474 -6.15 -17.14 -6.52
CA GLN A 474 -4.72 -17.01 -6.80
C GLN A 474 -4.01 -16.60 -5.51
N TYR A 475 -3.28 -17.55 -4.91
CA TYR A 475 -2.55 -17.31 -3.67
C TYR A 475 -1.25 -16.57 -3.93
N GLN A 476 -0.95 -15.57 -3.10
CA GLN A 476 0.31 -14.81 -3.09
C GLN A 476 0.86 -14.79 -1.67
N THR A 477 2.18 -14.82 -1.54
CA THR A 477 2.89 -14.81 -0.28
C THR A 477 4.23 -14.11 -0.39
N GLU A 478 4.67 -13.51 0.68
CA GLU A 478 6.04 -13.04 0.85
C GLU A 478 7.05 -14.14 0.52
N GLY A 479 8.16 -13.77 -0.12
CA GLY A 479 9.25 -14.65 -0.50
C GLY A 479 9.08 -15.36 -1.85
N TYR A 480 7.90 -15.31 -2.48
CA TYR A 480 7.58 -16.05 -3.71
C TYR A 480 6.78 -15.21 -4.68
N ASP A 481 7.35 -14.92 -5.84
CA ASP A 481 6.62 -14.32 -6.95
C ASP A 481 5.81 -15.36 -7.72
N LEU A 482 4.74 -14.90 -8.38
CA LEU A 482 4.00 -15.73 -9.31
C LEU A 482 4.84 -15.96 -10.59
N PRO A 483 4.85 -17.18 -11.16
CA PRO A 483 5.56 -17.42 -12.42
C PRO A 483 4.92 -16.70 -13.61
N ASP A 484 3.60 -16.59 -13.59
CA ASP A 484 2.77 -15.89 -14.57
C ASP A 484 1.49 -15.35 -13.91
N LEU A 485 0.53 -14.90 -14.70
CA LEU A 485 -0.74 -14.33 -14.23
C LEU A 485 -1.94 -15.27 -14.37
N SER A 486 -1.73 -16.55 -14.72
CA SER A 486 -2.81 -17.54 -14.84
C SER A 486 -3.35 -17.96 -13.47
N LEU A 487 -4.55 -18.53 -13.48
CA LEU A 487 -5.10 -19.18 -12.31
C LEU A 487 -4.46 -20.56 -12.10
N PRO A 488 -3.93 -20.89 -10.93
CA PRO A 488 -3.27 -22.16 -10.69
C PRO A 488 -4.26 -23.33 -10.69
N GLN A 489 -3.74 -24.57 -10.72
CA GLN A 489 -4.49 -25.83 -10.51
C GLN A 489 -5.62 -26.07 -11.52
N GLY A 490 -5.49 -25.60 -12.76
CA GLY A 490 -6.46 -25.85 -13.83
C GLY A 490 -7.79 -25.12 -13.67
N GLN A 491 -7.85 -24.07 -12.87
CA GLN A 491 -9.08 -23.31 -12.63
C GLN A 491 -9.63 -22.66 -13.90
N ASP A 492 -8.79 -22.28 -14.86
CA ASP A 492 -9.24 -21.75 -16.15
C ASP A 492 -10.09 -22.78 -16.90
N ALA A 493 -9.64 -24.06 -16.95
CA ALA A 493 -10.39 -25.15 -17.57
C ALA A 493 -11.70 -25.45 -16.81
N LEU A 494 -11.72 -25.35 -15.48
CA LEU A 494 -12.94 -25.49 -14.69
C LEU A 494 -13.95 -24.40 -15.05
N ILE A 495 -13.52 -23.12 -15.11
CA ILE A 495 -14.39 -21.99 -15.48
C ILE A 495 -14.96 -22.20 -16.89
N GLU A 496 -14.15 -22.63 -17.86
CA GLU A 496 -14.59 -22.89 -19.23
C GLU A 496 -15.63 -24.02 -19.30
N ALA A 497 -15.42 -25.13 -18.57
CA ALA A 497 -16.36 -26.23 -18.52
C ALA A 497 -17.71 -25.84 -17.92
N VAL A 498 -17.68 -25.05 -16.85
CA VAL A 498 -18.88 -24.52 -16.18
C VAL A 498 -19.62 -23.55 -17.10
N ALA A 499 -18.90 -22.60 -17.73
CA ALA A 499 -19.48 -21.62 -18.64
C ALA A 499 -20.12 -22.25 -19.88
N ALA A 500 -19.53 -23.33 -20.39
CA ALA A 500 -20.10 -24.12 -21.51
C ALA A 500 -21.40 -24.84 -21.11
N ALA A 501 -21.52 -25.22 -19.81
CA ALA A 501 -22.69 -25.93 -19.30
C ALA A 501 -23.81 -24.99 -18.83
N ASN A 502 -23.47 -23.80 -18.37
CA ASN A 502 -24.43 -22.79 -17.90
C ASN A 502 -24.04 -21.39 -18.40
N PRO A 503 -24.84 -20.78 -19.31
CA PRO A 503 -24.57 -19.45 -19.83
C PRO A 503 -24.65 -18.34 -18.77
N ASN A 504 -25.30 -18.59 -17.63
CA ASN A 504 -25.40 -17.65 -16.52
C ASN A 504 -24.29 -17.89 -15.48
N THR A 505 -23.05 -17.99 -15.97
CA THR A 505 -21.88 -18.18 -15.11
C THR A 505 -21.31 -16.83 -14.66
N ILE A 506 -21.06 -16.72 -13.36
CA ILE A 506 -20.40 -15.60 -12.69
C ILE A 506 -19.07 -16.12 -12.14
N VAL A 507 -18.00 -15.37 -12.29
CA VAL A 507 -16.70 -15.69 -11.65
C VAL A 507 -16.41 -14.67 -10.56
N VAL A 508 -16.07 -15.15 -9.37
CA VAL A 508 -15.61 -14.36 -8.23
C VAL A 508 -14.13 -14.68 -8.01
N LEU A 509 -13.27 -13.70 -8.25
CA LEU A 509 -11.83 -13.84 -8.08
C LEU A 509 -11.41 -13.46 -6.66
N GLN A 510 -10.71 -14.35 -5.98
CA GLN A 510 -9.97 -14.07 -4.77
C GLN A 510 -8.46 -14.10 -5.11
N SER A 511 -7.87 -12.93 -5.36
CA SER A 511 -6.47 -12.79 -5.78
C SER A 511 -5.79 -11.64 -5.05
N GLY A 512 -4.49 -11.73 -4.89
CA GLY A 512 -3.68 -10.64 -4.32
C GLY A 512 -3.31 -9.56 -5.34
N GLY A 513 -3.54 -9.82 -6.63
CA GLY A 513 -3.15 -8.94 -7.72
C GLY A 513 -3.91 -9.22 -9.01
N ALA A 514 -3.31 -8.87 -10.14
CA ALA A 514 -3.87 -9.06 -11.47
C ALA A 514 -3.91 -10.54 -11.86
N VAL A 515 -4.95 -10.92 -12.61
CA VAL A 515 -5.17 -12.27 -13.14
C VAL A 515 -5.44 -12.21 -14.64
N ALA A 516 -4.80 -13.06 -15.42
CA ALA A 516 -5.16 -13.29 -16.82
C ALA A 516 -6.46 -14.09 -16.92
N MET A 517 -7.35 -13.73 -17.85
CA MET A 517 -8.70 -14.31 -17.94
C MET A 517 -9.03 -14.75 -19.36
N PRO A 518 -8.47 -15.86 -19.85
CA PRO A 518 -8.73 -16.32 -21.23
C PRO A 518 -10.20 -16.69 -21.48
N TRP A 519 -10.94 -16.94 -20.41
CA TRP A 519 -12.35 -17.29 -20.39
C TRP A 519 -13.30 -16.08 -20.23
N LYS A 520 -12.79 -14.84 -20.13
CA LYS A 520 -13.58 -13.64 -19.79
C LYS A 520 -14.85 -13.48 -20.62
N ASP A 521 -14.76 -13.71 -21.93
CA ASP A 521 -15.89 -13.53 -22.86
C ASP A 521 -16.87 -14.72 -22.89
N LYS A 522 -16.57 -15.80 -22.15
CA LYS A 522 -17.42 -16.98 -22.01
C LYS A 522 -18.36 -16.91 -20.79
N VAL A 523 -18.14 -15.96 -19.89
CA VAL A 523 -18.92 -15.80 -18.65
C VAL A 523 -19.75 -14.51 -18.68
N LYS A 524 -20.82 -14.45 -17.88
CA LYS A 524 -21.74 -13.29 -17.86
C LYS A 524 -21.31 -12.17 -16.95
N ALA A 525 -20.58 -12.48 -15.87
CA ALA A 525 -20.04 -11.45 -14.98
C ALA A 525 -18.74 -11.92 -14.33
N VAL A 526 -17.87 -10.96 -14.04
CA VAL A 526 -16.62 -11.18 -13.30
C VAL A 526 -16.54 -10.13 -12.17
N VAL A 527 -16.28 -10.62 -10.97
CA VAL A 527 -16.13 -9.81 -9.74
C VAL A 527 -14.74 -10.06 -9.16
N ALA A 528 -13.94 -9.03 -9.00
CA ALA A 528 -12.68 -9.09 -8.25
C ALA A 528 -12.96 -8.77 -6.78
N ALA A 529 -12.83 -9.76 -5.91
CA ALA A 529 -13.05 -9.63 -4.47
C ALA A 529 -11.75 -9.51 -3.69
N TRP A 530 -10.59 -9.65 -4.32
CA TRP A 530 -9.25 -9.58 -3.73
C TRP A 530 -9.09 -10.63 -2.60
N TYR A 531 -8.30 -10.34 -1.56
CA TYR A 531 -8.38 -11.03 -0.26
C TYR A 531 -9.31 -10.21 0.63
N PRO A 532 -10.56 -10.62 0.81
CA PRO A 532 -11.61 -9.71 1.25
C PRO A 532 -11.74 -9.57 2.78
N GLY A 533 -10.83 -10.19 3.57
CA GLY A 533 -10.78 -10.05 5.02
C GLY A 533 -11.87 -10.77 5.82
N ALA A 534 -11.97 -10.40 7.09
CA ALA A 534 -12.79 -11.10 8.09
C ALA A 534 -14.29 -11.22 7.75
N ARG A 535 -14.85 -10.28 6.99
CA ARG A 535 -16.26 -10.25 6.57
C ARG A 535 -16.41 -10.33 5.05
N GLY A 536 -15.42 -10.90 4.38
CA GLY A 536 -15.36 -10.93 2.92
C GLY A 536 -16.52 -11.68 2.27
N ALA A 537 -16.94 -12.80 2.83
CA ALA A 537 -18.06 -13.58 2.30
C ALA A 537 -19.37 -12.80 2.31
N ASP A 538 -19.62 -12.05 3.39
CA ASP A 538 -20.83 -11.20 3.49
C ASP A 538 -20.78 -10.07 2.46
N ALA A 539 -19.63 -9.44 2.29
CA ALA A 539 -19.43 -8.37 1.31
C ALA A 539 -19.65 -8.88 -0.13
N ILE A 540 -19.11 -10.07 -0.47
CA ILE A 540 -19.32 -10.71 -1.76
C ILE A 540 -20.81 -10.99 -1.98
N ALA A 541 -21.51 -11.59 -1.00
CA ALA A 541 -22.94 -11.86 -1.09
C ALA A 541 -23.74 -10.55 -1.23
N ASP A 542 -23.42 -9.52 -0.44
CA ASP A 542 -24.11 -8.21 -0.50
C ASP A 542 -24.00 -7.57 -1.90
N VAL A 543 -22.86 -7.72 -2.57
CA VAL A 543 -22.67 -7.25 -3.97
C VAL A 543 -23.45 -8.14 -4.93
N LEU A 544 -23.30 -9.48 -4.87
CA LEU A 544 -23.95 -10.40 -5.81
C LEU A 544 -25.47 -10.25 -5.79
N PHE A 545 -26.08 -10.04 -4.62
CA PHE A 545 -27.52 -9.90 -4.47
C PHE A 545 -28.01 -8.45 -4.48
N GLY A 546 -27.14 -7.47 -4.70
CA GLY A 546 -27.50 -6.06 -4.88
C GLY A 546 -27.91 -5.32 -3.63
N LYS A 547 -27.61 -5.84 -2.44
CA LYS A 547 -27.75 -5.11 -1.18
C LYS A 547 -26.76 -3.94 -1.13
N VAL A 548 -25.60 -4.12 -1.75
CA VAL A 548 -24.60 -3.08 -1.98
C VAL A 548 -24.37 -2.90 -3.49
N ASN A 549 -24.36 -1.66 -3.94
CA ASN A 549 -23.98 -1.31 -5.29
C ASN A 549 -22.44 -1.25 -5.39
N PRO A 550 -21.78 -2.06 -6.25
CA PRO A 550 -20.33 -2.07 -6.35
C PRO A 550 -19.81 -0.67 -6.74
N SER A 551 -18.77 -0.23 -6.04
CA SER A 551 -18.14 1.07 -6.28
C SER A 551 -16.63 0.99 -6.38
N GLY A 552 -16.03 -0.16 -6.15
CA GLY A 552 -14.60 -0.40 -6.25
C GLY A 552 -14.06 -0.11 -7.66
N ARG A 553 -12.81 0.38 -7.71
CA ARG A 553 -12.07 0.62 -8.95
C ARG A 553 -10.73 -0.06 -8.87
N LEU A 554 -10.24 -0.58 -9.99
CA LEU A 554 -8.94 -1.26 -10.03
C LEU A 554 -7.80 -0.29 -9.65
N PRO A 555 -7.04 -0.57 -8.58
CA PRO A 555 -5.85 0.20 -8.23
C PRO A 555 -4.60 -0.26 -8.99
N ILE A 556 -4.73 -1.33 -9.75
CA ILE A 556 -3.72 -1.92 -10.64
C ILE A 556 -4.37 -2.32 -11.95
N SER A 557 -3.65 -2.20 -13.06
CA SER A 557 -4.08 -2.68 -14.37
C SER A 557 -4.04 -4.21 -14.41
N PHE A 558 -4.98 -4.82 -15.12
CA PHE A 558 -4.97 -6.25 -15.41
C PHE A 558 -4.51 -6.44 -16.85
N PRO A 559 -3.28 -6.93 -17.12
CA PRO A 559 -2.83 -7.22 -18.47
C PRO A 559 -3.57 -8.42 -19.06
N ALA A 560 -3.64 -8.50 -20.38
CA ALA A 560 -4.21 -9.66 -21.06
C ALA A 560 -3.27 -10.89 -21.00
N SER A 561 -1.96 -10.63 -21.01
CA SER A 561 -0.90 -11.64 -20.84
C SER A 561 0.37 -10.97 -20.29
N VAL A 562 1.33 -11.78 -19.86
CA VAL A 562 2.66 -11.30 -19.43
C VAL A 562 3.43 -10.59 -20.55
N ASP A 563 3.11 -10.82 -21.82
CA ASP A 563 3.76 -10.17 -22.97
C ASP A 563 3.48 -8.66 -23.03
N GLN A 564 2.47 -8.18 -22.33
CA GLN A 564 2.17 -6.75 -22.21
C GLN A 564 3.00 -6.03 -21.13
N LEU A 565 3.72 -6.78 -20.28
CA LEU A 565 4.54 -6.24 -19.20
C LEU A 565 5.86 -5.68 -19.72
N PRO A 566 6.48 -4.70 -19.04
CA PRO A 566 7.84 -4.23 -19.35
C PRO A 566 8.87 -5.37 -19.38
N ARG A 567 8.67 -6.38 -18.55
CA ARG A 567 9.46 -7.61 -18.43
C ARG A 567 8.52 -8.81 -18.58
N PRO A 568 8.34 -9.35 -19.80
CA PRO A 568 7.47 -10.52 -20.00
C PRO A 568 7.90 -11.74 -19.19
N LYS A 569 9.22 -11.94 -19.02
CA LYS A 569 9.78 -12.95 -18.12
C LYS A 569 10.24 -12.27 -16.81
N LEU A 570 9.92 -12.88 -15.68
CA LEU A 570 10.41 -12.43 -14.39
C LEU A 570 11.91 -12.68 -14.27
N ASP A 571 12.66 -11.65 -13.94
CA ASP A 571 14.11 -11.76 -13.74
C ASP A 571 14.43 -12.67 -12.56
N GLY A 572 15.29 -13.67 -12.78
CA GLY A 572 15.68 -14.65 -11.77
C GLY A 572 14.80 -15.89 -11.66
N LEU A 573 13.62 -15.95 -12.31
CA LEU A 573 12.67 -17.06 -12.18
C LEU A 573 13.31 -18.45 -12.45
N ASP A 574 14.21 -18.56 -13.44
CA ASP A 574 14.83 -19.83 -13.80
C ASP A 574 16.21 -20.06 -13.12
N THR A 575 16.72 -19.07 -12.40
CA THR A 575 18.12 -19.08 -11.92
C THR A 575 18.23 -18.95 -10.41
N VAL A 576 17.18 -18.54 -9.73
CA VAL A 576 17.12 -18.38 -8.28
C VAL A 576 16.16 -19.40 -7.72
N GLU A 577 16.64 -20.27 -6.82
CA GLU A 577 15.78 -21.19 -6.07
C GLU A 577 14.91 -20.38 -5.11
N PRO A 578 13.57 -20.41 -5.26
CA PRO A 578 12.69 -19.62 -4.41
C PRO A 578 12.76 -20.05 -2.94
N ASN A 579 12.92 -19.08 -2.05
CA ASN A 579 12.85 -19.30 -0.60
C ASN A 579 12.35 -18.05 0.11
N PHE A 580 11.83 -18.19 1.32
CA PHE A 580 11.23 -17.11 2.09
C PHE A 580 12.18 -15.92 2.31
N VAL A 581 13.43 -16.18 2.61
CA VAL A 581 14.43 -15.12 2.87
C VAL A 581 14.86 -14.41 1.58
N GLY A 582 14.74 -15.08 0.44
CA GLY A 582 15.19 -14.58 -0.85
C GLY A 582 16.70 -14.64 -1.03
N THR A 583 17.39 -15.56 -0.34
CA THR A 583 18.82 -15.78 -0.47
C THR A 583 19.15 -16.61 -1.71
N GLY A 584 20.37 -16.47 -2.21
CA GLY A 584 20.89 -17.23 -3.35
C GLY A 584 22.17 -17.99 -3.01
N ALA A 585 22.74 -18.67 -4.01
CA ALA A 585 24.04 -19.31 -3.89
C ALA A 585 25.12 -18.25 -3.63
N LYS A 586 26.20 -18.64 -2.94
CA LYS A 586 27.32 -17.73 -2.63
C LYS A 586 27.89 -17.10 -3.92
N GLY A 587 27.88 -15.79 -3.98
CA GLY A 587 28.35 -15.02 -5.14
C GLY A 587 27.33 -14.90 -6.29
N GLN A 588 26.11 -15.41 -6.12
CA GLN A 588 25.02 -15.20 -7.06
C GLN A 588 24.66 -13.71 -7.12
N THR A 589 24.41 -13.21 -8.32
CA THR A 589 23.96 -11.84 -8.57
C THR A 589 22.67 -11.86 -9.36
N LEU A 590 21.78 -10.92 -9.06
CA LEU A 590 20.54 -10.69 -9.80
C LEU A 590 20.40 -9.18 -9.97
N SER A 591 20.14 -8.73 -11.19
CA SER A 591 19.87 -7.31 -11.46
C SER A 591 18.59 -7.19 -12.26
N VAL A 592 17.73 -6.26 -11.88
CA VAL A 592 16.48 -5.95 -12.55
C VAL A 592 16.53 -4.51 -13.08
N ASN A 593 16.28 -4.37 -14.38
CA ASN A 593 16.27 -3.06 -15.02
C ASN A 593 14.87 -2.45 -15.02
N TYR A 594 14.63 -1.50 -14.12
CA TYR A 594 13.39 -0.74 -14.04
C TYR A 594 13.39 0.53 -14.91
N ASP A 595 14.47 0.85 -15.61
CA ASP A 595 14.50 1.95 -16.59
C ASP A 595 13.71 1.63 -17.87
N ILE A 596 13.33 0.37 -18.10
CA ILE A 596 12.48 -0.03 -19.23
C ILE A 596 11.18 0.76 -19.22
N GLU A 597 10.48 0.76 -18.10
CA GLU A 597 9.28 1.57 -17.89
C GLU A 597 9.60 2.93 -17.23
N GLY A 598 10.67 3.02 -16.45
CA GLY A 598 11.05 4.24 -15.73
C GLY A 598 9.97 4.68 -14.76
N SER A 599 9.51 5.92 -14.86
CA SER A 599 8.40 6.46 -14.06
C SER A 599 7.01 6.01 -14.55
N ASP A 600 6.92 5.32 -15.69
CA ASP A 600 5.65 4.91 -16.29
C ASP A 600 5.21 3.52 -15.81
N VAL A 601 4.98 3.39 -14.50
CA VAL A 601 4.50 2.14 -13.88
C VAL A 601 3.04 1.86 -14.27
N GLY A 602 2.72 0.59 -14.52
CA GLY A 602 1.35 0.12 -14.74
C GLY A 602 0.63 0.80 -15.88
N TYR A 603 -0.50 1.45 -15.62
CA TYR A 603 -1.32 2.10 -16.67
C TYR A 603 -0.55 3.17 -17.46
N ARG A 604 0.48 3.80 -16.87
CA ARG A 604 1.32 4.79 -17.56
C ARG A 604 2.13 4.13 -18.67
N TRP A 605 2.66 2.91 -18.40
CA TRP A 605 3.32 2.07 -19.41
C TRP A 605 2.38 1.73 -20.56
N TYR A 606 1.19 1.23 -20.27
CA TYR A 606 0.22 0.89 -21.32
C TYR A 606 -0.15 2.11 -22.18
N ALA A 607 -0.34 3.26 -21.55
CA ALA A 607 -0.60 4.51 -22.25
C ALA A 607 0.58 4.93 -23.17
N ARG A 608 1.82 4.82 -22.68
CA ARG A 608 3.02 5.13 -23.46
C ARG A 608 3.20 4.17 -24.65
N GLN A 609 2.92 2.89 -24.47
CA GLN A 609 3.04 1.87 -25.52
C GLN A 609 1.84 1.86 -26.48
N GLY A 610 0.75 2.55 -26.19
CA GLY A 610 -0.50 2.46 -26.97
C GLY A 610 -1.16 1.09 -26.90
N VAL A 611 -0.89 0.31 -25.85
CA VAL A 611 -1.42 -1.05 -25.64
C VAL A 611 -2.60 -1.01 -24.69
N LYS A 612 -3.65 -1.80 -24.98
CA LYS A 612 -4.80 -1.92 -24.07
C LYS A 612 -4.62 -3.15 -23.17
N PRO A 613 -4.57 -2.98 -21.85
CA PRO A 613 -4.66 -4.12 -20.92
C PRO A 613 -6.06 -4.74 -20.96
N LEU A 614 -6.23 -5.89 -20.35
CA LEU A 614 -7.54 -6.55 -20.21
C LEU A 614 -8.53 -5.65 -19.48
N PHE A 615 -8.08 -5.03 -18.37
CA PHE A 615 -8.78 -3.95 -17.65
C PHE A 615 -7.78 -2.89 -17.21
N PRO A 616 -8.04 -1.61 -17.49
CA PRO A 616 -7.13 -0.53 -17.10
C PRO A 616 -7.26 -0.18 -15.60
N PHE A 617 -6.25 0.46 -15.06
CA PHE A 617 -6.32 1.16 -13.78
C PHE A 617 -7.56 2.07 -13.72
N GLY A 618 -8.22 2.10 -12.57
CA GLY A 618 -9.43 2.88 -12.34
C GLY A 618 -10.72 2.24 -12.86
N HIS A 619 -10.65 1.13 -13.62
CA HIS A 619 -11.82 0.43 -14.14
C HIS A 619 -12.66 -0.19 -13.01
N GLY A 620 -13.97 -0.14 -13.18
CA GLY A 620 -14.97 -0.81 -12.33
C GLY A 620 -16.38 -0.34 -12.69
N LEU A 621 -17.30 -1.29 -12.73
CA LEU A 621 -18.69 -1.07 -13.06
C LEU A 621 -19.54 -0.83 -11.81
N SER A 622 -20.77 -0.33 -12.03
CA SER A 622 -21.77 -0.11 -10.99
C SER A 622 -23.14 -0.61 -11.49
N TYR A 623 -24.07 -0.87 -10.57
CA TYR A 623 -25.47 -1.15 -10.89
C TYR A 623 -26.29 0.11 -11.22
N THR A 624 -25.64 1.26 -11.25
CA THR A 624 -26.21 2.54 -11.69
C THR A 624 -25.26 3.22 -12.68
N THR A 625 -25.66 4.32 -13.27
CA THR A 625 -24.88 5.09 -14.25
C THR A 625 -24.61 6.49 -13.74
N PHE A 626 -23.47 7.07 -14.15
CA PHE A 626 -23.06 8.41 -13.75
C PHE A 626 -22.68 9.24 -14.97
N ALA A 627 -23.03 10.54 -14.94
CA ALA A 627 -22.52 11.55 -15.86
C ALA A 627 -21.46 12.41 -15.14
N ARG A 628 -20.40 12.75 -15.87
CA ARG A 628 -19.30 13.62 -15.44
C ARG A 628 -19.24 14.79 -16.40
N GLU A 629 -19.35 16.02 -15.89
CA GLU A 629 -19.54 17.19 -16.74
C GLU A 629 -18.73 18.39 -16.22
N GLY A 630 -18.43 19.35 -17.12
CA GLY A 630 -17.98 20.69 -16.74
C GLY A 630 -16.59 20.75 -16.07
N LEU A 631 -15.63 19.92 -16.48
CA LEU A 631 -14.28 19.98 -15.93
C LEU A 631 -13.63 21.35 -16.14
N THR A 632 -13.16 21.95 -15.06
CA THR A 632 -12.27 23.12 -15.05
C THR A 632 -11.07 22.86 -14.17
N VAL A 633 -9.91 23.44 -14.53
CA VAL A 633 -8.69 23.39 -13.72
C VAL A 633 -8.18 24.80 -13.50
N ALA A 634 -7.89 25.14 -12.26
CA ALA A 634 -7.40 26.45 -11.86
C ALA A 634 -6.29 26.37 -10.82
N ARG A 635 -5.50 27.43 -10.70
CA ARG A 635 -4.56 27.61 -9.58
C ARG A 635 -5.31 27.90 -8.28
N LYS A 636 -4.86 27.28 -7.18
CA LYS A 636 -5.35 27.56 -5.83
C LYS A 636 -4.15 27.59 -4.87
N GLY A 637 -3.74 28.80 -4.46
CA GLY A 637 -2.54 28.97 -3.69
C GLY A 637 -1.30 28.47 -4.42
N ALA A 638 -0.54 27.60 -3.76
CA ALA A 638 0.66 26.96 -4.34
C ALA A 638 0.34 25.76 -5.25
N GLY A 639 -0.88 25.23 -5.22
CA GLY A 639 -1.31 24.04 -5.96
C GLY A 639 -2.31 24.34 -7.06
N PHE A 640 -3.03 23.28 -7.45
CA PHE A 640 -4.06 23.30 -8.47
C PHE A 640 -5.33 22.63 -7.96
N VAL A 641 -6.46 22.98 -8.54
CA VAL A 641 -7.77 22.41 -8.21
C VAL A 641 -8.55 22.12 -9.48
N ALA A 642 -9.13 20.93 -9.56
CA ALA A 642 -10.13 20.57 -10.55
C ALA A 642 -11.53 20.74 -9.97
N ARG A 643 -12.48 21.28 -10.75
CA ARG A 643 -13.90 21.37 -10.42
C ARG A 643 -14.72 20.78 -11.53
N PHE A 644 -15.77 20.05 -11.18
CA PHE A 644 -16.66 19.39 -12.11
C PHE A 644 -17.98 19.03 -11.43
N THR A 645 -18.94 18.57 -12.21
CA THR A 645 -20.25 18.11 -11.73
C THR A 645 -20.38 16.61 -11.94
N LEU A 646 -20.88 15.91 -10.94
CA LEU A 646 -21.27 14.51 -11.00
C LEU A 646 -22.79 14.40 -10.87
N ARG A 647 -23.39 13.50 -11.66
CA ARG A 647 -24.82 13.17 -11.59
C ARG A 647 -24.99 11.65 -11.61
N ASN A 648 -25.81 11.13 -10.73
CA ASN A 648 -26.32 9.76 -10.86
C ASN A 648 -27.49 9.77 -11.86
N THR A 649 -27.28 9.17 -13.03
CA THR A 649 -28.28 9.13 -14.11
C THR A 649 -29.14 7.87 -14.11
N GLY A 650 -28.85 6.93 -13.21
CA GLY A 650 -29.60 5.69 -13.08
C GLY A 650 -30.62 5.73 -11.95
N THR A 651 -31.19 4.56 -11.65
CA THR A 651 -32.33 4.39 -10.72
C THR A 651 -31.94 3.89 -9.33
N ARG A 652 -30.64 3.61 -9.10
CA ARG A 652 -30.12 3.12 -7.81
C ARG A 652 -29.16 4.13 -7.21
N ALA A 653 -29.13 4.24 -5.88
CA ALA A 653 -28.05 4.94 -5.20
C ALA A 653 -26.72 4.22 -5.42
N GLY A 654 -25.65 4.97 -5.51
CA GLY A 654 -24.32 4.43 -5.72
C GLY A 654 -23.22 5.46 -5.56
N ALA A 655 -21.99 5.01 -5.52
CA ALA A 655 -20.84 5.89 -5.51
C ALA A 655 -20.09 5.84 -6.84
N ASP A 656 -19.67 7.02 -7.30
CA ASP A 656 -18.72 7.16 -8.40
C ASP A 656 -17.34 7.53 -7.87
N VAL A 657 -16.31 7.06 -8.55
CA VAL A 657 -14.93 7.49 -8.35
C VAL A 657 -14.51 8.32 -9.56
N ALA A 658 -14.56 9.62 -9.39
CA ALA A 658 -14.11 10.56 -10.41
C ALA A 658 -12.59 10.67 -10.38
N GLN A 659 -11.92 10.46 -11.51
CA GLN A 659 -10.48 10.43 -11.66
C GLN A 659 -10.04 11.52 -12.63
N VAL A 660 -9.16 12.42 -12.17
CA VAL A 660 -8.62 13.51 -12.98
C VAL A 660 -7.20 13.12 -13.40
N TYR A 661 -7.02 12.96 -14.70
CA TYR A 661 -5.73 12.60 -15.28
C TYR A 661 -5.08 13.78 -15.98
N LEU A 662 -3.77 13.97 -15.78
CA LEU A 662 -2.94 14.75 -16.69
C LEU A 662 -2.78 13.96 -17.99
N ALA A 663 -3.16 14.55 -19.10
CA ALA A 663 -3.15 13.91 -20.43
C ALA A 663 -2.13 14.52 -21.38
N ASP A 664 -1.63 15.73 -21.08
CA ASP A 664 -0.55 16.40 -21.80
C ASP A 664 0.12 17.42 -20.89
N ALA A 665 1.43 17.43 -20.89
CA ALA A 665 2.26 18.40 -20.17
C ALA A 665 3.13 19.18 -21.15
N ALA A 666 2.80 20.42 -21.42
CA ALA A 666 3.55 21.34 -22.29
C ALA A 666 3.87 20.75 -23.70
N GLY A 667 2.94 19.97 -24.26
CA GLY A 667 3.06 19.33 -25.59
C GLY A 667 3.62 17.90 -25.55
N LYS A 668 3.86 17.32 -24.36
CA LYS A 668 4.23 15.92 -24.18
C LYS A 668 2.99 15.12 -23.79
N PRO A 669 2.46 14.22 -24.64
CA PRO A 669 1.38 13.32 -24.26
C PRO A 669 1.78 12.41 -23.11
N MET A 670 0.89 12.23 -22.12
CA MET A 670 1.09 11.32 -20.99
C MET A 670 -0.23 10.90 -20.37
N ARG A 671 -0.19 9.99 -19.39
CA ARG A 671 -1.36 9.63 -18.60
C ARG A 671 -0.93 9.47 -17.14
N ARG A 672 -1.25 10.43 -16.27
CA ARG A 672 -0.89 10.41 -14.85
C ARG A 672 -2.09 10.82 -14.01
N LEU A 673 -2.49 10.02 -13.04
CA LEU A 673 -3.55 10.39 -12.08
C LEU A 673 -3.08 11.62 -11.29
N ALA A 674 -3.77 12.74 -11.44
CA ALA A 674 -3.43 13.98 -10.77
C ALA A 674 -4.31 14.27 -9.54
N GLY A 675 -5.49 13.64 -9.46
CA GLY A 675 -6.39 13.72 -8.32
C GLY A 675 -7.62 12.84 -8.51
N PHE A 676 -8.30 12.52 -7.41
CA PHE A 676 -9.50 11.68 -7.43
C PHE A 676 -10.47 12.04 -6.31
N ALA A 677 -11.73 11.67 -6.46
CA ALA A 677 -12.74 11.77 -5.42
C ALA A 677 -13.76 10.65 -5.54
N ARG A 678 -14.10 10.01 -4.43
CA ARG A 678 -15.24 9.10 -4.30
C ARG A 678 -16.46 9.88 -3.80
N VAL A 679 -17.58 9.78 -4.49
CA VAL A 679 -18.80 10.54 -4.19
C VAL A 679 -20.01 9.63 -4.24
N GLU A 680 -20.76 9.55 -3.13
CA GLU A 680 -22.04 8.83 -3.06
C GLU A 680 -23.17 9.73 -3.53
N LEU A 681 -24.05 9.22 -4.41
CA LEU A 681 -25.16 9.94 -5.02
C LEU A 681 -26.44 9.12 -4.99
N ALA A 682 -27.53 9.70 -4.52
CA ALA A 682 -28.87 9.17 -4.70
C ALA A 682 -29.27 9.20 -6.19
N PRO A 683 -30.30 8.43 -6.62
CA PRO A 683 -30.83 8.52 -7.98
C PRO A 683 -31.20 9.97 -8.36
N GLY A 684 -30.70 10.44 -9.51
CA GLY A 684 -30.94 11.81 -10.00
C GLY A 684 -30.14 12.91 -9.27
N GLU A 685 -29.44 12.59 -8.18
CA GLU A 685 -28.66 13.59 -7.44
C GLU A 685 -27.52 14.16 -8.30
N VAL A 686 -27.31 15.47 -8.16
CA VAL A 686 -26.23 16.22 -8.80
C VAL A 686 -25.34 16.83 -7.73
N ARG A 687 -24.02 16.70 -7.85
CA ARG A 687 -23.05 17.27 -6.91
C ARG A 687 -21.91 17.97 -7.61
N ASN A 688 -21.60 19.17 -7.16
CA ASN A 688 -20.37 19.86 -7.54
C ASN A 688 -19.23 19.33 -6.70
N VAL A 689 -18.14 18.95 -7.36
CA VAL A 689 -16.96 18.31 -6.73
C VAL A 689 -15.75 19.19 -6.99
N GLU A 690 -14.94 19.36 -5.94
CA GLU A 690 -13.63 20.00 -6.00
C GLU A 690 -12.57 18.98 -5.57
N VAL A 691 -11.51 18.83 -6.38
CA VAL A 691 -10.39 17.92 -6.14
C VAL A 691 -9.08 18.70 -6.21
N ALA A 692 -8.27 18.61 -5.15
CA ALA A 692 -6.91 19.10 -5.19
C ALA A 692 -6.07 18.22 -6.12
N LEU A 693 -5.26 18.83 -6.98
CA LEU A 693 -4.34 18.12 -7.86
C LEU A 693 -2.94 18.16 -7.27
N GLU A 694 -2.25 17.02 -7.29
CA GLU A 694 -0.87 16.89 -6.80
C GLU A 694 0.12 17.57 -7.75
N PRO A 695 0.81 18.63 -7.32
CA PRO A 695 1.69 19.38 -8.22
C PRO A 695 2.88 18.59 -8.75
N ARG A 696 3.40 17.61 -7.98
CA ARG A 696 4.55 16.77 -8.40
C ARG A 696 4.18 15.80 -9.53
N VAL A 697 2.92 15.38 -9.62
CA VAL A 697 2.43 14.59 -10.76
C VAL A 697 2.40 15.41 -12.05
N ILE A 698 2.26 16.75 -11.94
CA ILE A 698 2.25 17.70 -13.06
C ILE A 698 3.67 18.11 -13.47
N ALA A 699 4.64 17.96 -12.58
CA ALA A 699 6.03 18.30 -12.74
C ALA A 699 6.87 17.11 -13.24
N GLU A 700 8.07 17.41 -13.76
CA GLU A 700 9.14 16.46 -13.99
C GLU A 700 10.27 16.69 -12.97
N TRP A 701 10.97 15.65 -12.57
CA TRP A 701 12.16 15.80 -11.72
C TRP A 701 13.38 16.15 -12.58
N THR A 702 14.04 17.27 -12.29
CA THR A 702 15.23 17.72 -13.02
C THR A 702 16.27 18.24 -12.06
N ALA A 703 17.57 17.92 -12.28
CA ALA A 703 18.73 18.53 -11.60
C ALA A 703 18.51 18.90 -10.11
N GLY A 704 17.81 18.04 -9.36
CA GLY A 704 17.58 18.22 -7.92
C GLY A 704 16.37 19.04 -7.55
N GLY A 705 15.26 18.97 -8.30
CA GLY A 705 13.97 19.57 -7.93
C GLY A 705 12.88 19.30 -8.94
N TRP A 706 11.64 19.53 -8.52
CA TRP A 706 10.45 19.40 -9.34
C TRP A 706 10.28 20.63 -10.24
N ASP A 707 10.13 20.42 -11.54
CA ASP A 707 10.05 21.47 -12.54
C ASP A 707 8.76 21.39 -13.36
N ILE A 708 7.97 22.47 -13.38
CA ILE A 708 6.79 22.62 -14.24
C ILE A 708 7.22 23.47 -15.41
N ALA A 709 7.37 22.89 -16.60
CA ALA A 709 7.74 23.60 -17.82
C ALA A 709 6.66 24.64 -18.22
N ALA A 710 7.08 25.73 -18.88
CA ALA A 710 6.13 26.68 -19.45
C ALA A 710 5.37 26.03 -20.61
N GLY A 711 4.03 26.07 -20.59
CA GLY A 711 3.24 25.47 -21.66
C GLY A 711 1.77 25.30 -21.33
N THR A 712 1.06 24.60 -22.21
CA THR A 712 -0.33 24.22 -22.00
C THR A 712 -0.41 22.82 -21.43
N TYR A 713 -1.17 22.65 -20.35
CA TYR A 713 -1.41 21.39 -19.68
C TYR A 713 -2.86 20.98 -19.90
N ARG A 714 -3.09 19.73 -20.29
CA ARG A 714 -4.40 19.18 -20.58
C ARG A 714 -4.77 18.10 -19.54
N PHE A 715 -5.95 18.24 -18.97
CA PHE A 715 -6.52 17.30 -18.01
C PHE A 715 -7.79 16.68 -18.56
N VAL A 716 -8.04 15.43 -18.19
CA VAL A 716 -9.23 14.65 -18.54
C VAL A 716 -9.89 14.13 -17.27
N LEU A 717 -11.20 14.31 -17.14
CA LEU A 717 -12.03 13.70 -16.11
C LEU A 717 -12.59 12.39 -16.65
N ALA A 718 -12.12 11.26 -16.14
CA ALA A 718 -12.43 9.94 -16.72
C ALA A 718 -12.93 8.93 -15.66
N SER A 719 -13.48 7.81 -16.15
CA SER A 719 -13.87 6.66 -15.33
C SER A 719 -12.70 5.75 -14.99
N ASP A 720 -11.68 5.75 -15.84
CA ASP A 720 -10.47 4.93 -15.73
C ASP A 720 -9.34 5.53 -16.57
N ALA A 721 -8.17 4.94 -16.49
CA ALA A 721 -6.96 5.47 -17.12
C ALA A 721 -6.98 5.51 -18.66
N LEU A 722 -7.85 4.76 -19.33
CA LEU A 722 -7.95 4.75 -20.79
C LEU A 722 -9.22 5.40 -21.33
N ALA A 723 -10.18 5.73 -20.45
CA ALA A 723 -11.43 6.33 -20.87
C ALA A 723 -11.23 7.80 -21.27
N ASP A 724 -12.04 8.22 -22.25
CA ASP A 724 -12.25 9.61 -22.59
C ASP A 724 -13.22 10.28 -21.63
N GLY A 725 -13.23 11.62 -21.65
CA GLY A 725 -14.14 12.40 -20.82
C GLY A 725 -13.98 13.90 -21.00
N PRO A 726 -14.65 14.73 -20.20
CA PRO A 726 -14.49 16.17 -20.21
C PRO A 726 -13.04 16.61 -20.07
N ILE A 727 -12.64 17.58 -20.88
CA ILE A 727 -11.27 18.08 -20.97
C ILE A 727 -11.21 19.51 -20.42
N ALA A 728 -10.16 19.80 -19.66
CA ALA A 728 -9.77 21.16 -19.29
C ALA A 728 -8.32 21.42 -19.68
N GLN A 729 -8.03 22.68 -20.00
CA GLN A 729 -6.68 23.13 -20.30
C GLN A 729 -6.32 24.32 -19.42
N ILE A 730 -5.05 24.39 -19.01
CA ILE A 730 -4.49 25.53 -18.31
C ILE A 730 -3.10 25.84 -18.87
N ARG A 731 -2.83 27.12 -19.09
CA ARG A 731 -1.47 27.57 -19.47
C ARG A 731 -0.69 27.92 -18.22
N LEU A 732 0.46 27.31 -18.05
CA LEU A 732 1.34 27.51 -16.91
C LEU A 732 2.63 28.21 -17.36
N PRO A 733 3.16 29.18 -16.58
CA PRO A 733 4.52 29.64 -16.74
C PRO A 733 5.48 28.58 -16.17
N HIS A 734 6.75 28.67 -16.55
CA HIS A 734 7.79 27.88 -15.89
C HIS A 734 7.77 28.12 -14.38
N ARG A 735 7.86 27.05 -13.62
CA ARG A 735 7.88 27.10 -12.15
C ARG A 735 8.66 25.93 -11.58
N ARG A 736 9.51 26.21 -10.62
CA ARG A 736 10.15 25.20 -9.78
C ARG A 736 9.39 25.05 -8.47
N ILE A 737 9.13 23.81 -8.05
CA ILE A 737 8.58 23.47 -6.74
C ILE A 737 9.81 23.14 -5.87
N ALA A 738 9.85 23.66 -4.64
CA ALA A 738 10.90 23.31 -3.69
C ALA A 738 10.87 21.81 -3.38
N LYS A 739 12.05 21.27 -3.08
CA LYS A 739 12.20 19.90 -2.59
C LYS A 739 11.47 19.72 -1.27
#